data_68b8e912bdaa0b38dcae2c5db2d8c0b1
#
_entry.id   68b8e912bdaa0b38dcae2c5db2d8c0b1
#
_cell.length_a   1.000
_cell.length_b   1.000
_cell.length_c   1.000
_cell.angle_alpha   90.00
_cell.angle_beta   90.00
_cell.angle_gamma   90.00
#
_symmetry.space_group_name_H-M   'P 1'
#
loop_
_entity.id
_entity.type
_entity.pdbx_description
1 polymer ?
#
loop_
_entity_poly.entity_id
_entity_poly.type
_entity_poly.pdbx_seq_one_letter_code
_entity_poly.pdbx_strand_id
1 'polypeptide(L)'
;MSKAKKQRVPFRLIGGSRQMLISKGEDLRVIANMDVAHWTMTGTQTDSLVCNKDFLAAMDTDQNNRIRCDEVKSALNWIFARLKDLGGFARKSDSIRLADLNLDTAEGKTMYDAIQVALANLGCPDAKEISFSQISDHEKLVSVALQNGDGVIPPEPVEKEDPFAADCIRSIIKLTGSKKDLSGSDGIDKELLTEFEKLASDYLVWIGEYDAAPEKMLPYGEKTGALFNAMTAIAEKTDSFFRSAATLRFGNVSRGASGTLAYDPLAPETVSTFLEKSPIANPAETIELVRGSDTLNPLWREKVKAFFDALDAAEGAPVAKLNVDSWNALKAKLAPYGSWSARKNTDIFDKFDRNLLRAYAEKNTYALLHKLIENDVAVSADLANCKEVRKLILFQQYMLDFLNNFVCLHNLFNPELPSMIQVGKLVMDGRMFTLCTLVPNYAEHKKIVMESDICVMYLDVTRKAGNEQKSMKLAVAVTSGHVRNIFVGKCGVFFTDDGAVWDAKIFDFVRQPVSIPEAIKEPFYKFAEFVQRQADKLFATRSKNYETNVGNSIQAHAQPATPAVPGKPAPPPPPATAPAQPGAPGMSGPMMLLSGGIGIAALGSAFAFMASSLQGISFSTIICVLLGIMLIFGGPIILISLIKLFNRNLSRFFEANGNAINMKMRLSLKMGRLFTFVPKIPFSVLVMPEHFYNSMAEKQRGMNIWLKLLIWLLILLAIAAGICYWKYPGVFPKVYGFFACLIEKIRS
;
A
#
# COMPACT_ATOMS: atom_id res chain seq x y z
N MET A 1 5.54 57.00 -12.46
CA MET A 1 5.50 55.70 -11.75
C MET A 1 4.14 55.53 -11.11
N SER A 2 3.23 54.79 -11.77
CA SER A 2 1.91 54.45 -11.21
C SER A 2 2.15 53.52 -10.03
N LYS A 3 1.70 53.89 -8.80
CA LYS A 3 1.68 53.01 -7.65
C LYS A 3 0.82 51.79 -8.01
N ALA A 4 1.45 50.66 -8.31
CA ALA A 4 0.75 49.38 -8.50
C ALA A 4 -0.19 49.21 -7.29
N LYS A 5 -1.48 49.15 -7.52
CA LYS A 5 -2.49 48.89 -6.49
C LYS A 5 -2.14 47.55 -5.87
N LYS A 6 -1.61 47.53 -4.64
CA LYS A 6 -1.32 46.28 -3.93
C LYS A 6 -2.60 45.44 -3.93
N GLN A 7 -2.55 44.32 -4.64
CA GLN A 7 -3.66 43.37 -4.70
C GLN A 7 -3.96 42.88 -3.28
N ARG A 8 -5.21 43.00 -2.86
CA ARG A 8 -5.66 42.54 -1.54
C ARG A 8 -6.56 41.32 -1.75
N VAL A 9 -6.17 40.22 -1.20
CA VAL A 9 -6.99 39.00 -1.19
C VAL A 9 -7.77 38.96 0.12
N PRO A 10 -9.11 38.78 0.05
CA PRO A 10 -9.94 38.78 1.25
C PRO A 10 -9.75 37.50 2.08
N PHE A 11 -9.66 37.67 3.41
CA PHE A 11 -9.78 36.59 4.38
C PHE A 11 -11.20 36.53 4.91
N ARG A 12 -11.77 35.32 4.96
CA ARG A 12 -13.10 35.07 5.53
C ARG A 12 -13.02 34.03 6.64
N LEU A 13 -14.00 34.04 7.53
CA LEU A 13 -14.17 33.01 8.54
C LEU A 13 -14.85 31.81 7.88
N ILE A 14 -14.09 30.74 7.66
CA ILE A 14 -14.53 29.50 7.02
C ILE A 14 -14.19 28.35 7.97
N GLY A 15 -15.16 27.51 8.30
CA GLY A 15 -14.91 26.35 9.16
C GLY A 15 -14.39 26.70 10.58
N GLY A 16 -14.66 27.92 11.07
CA GLY A 16 -14.19 28.38 12.38
C GLY A 16 -12.76 28.94 12.39
N SER A 17 -12.08 28.98 11.23
CA SER A 17 -10.76 29.58 11.03
C SER A 17 -10.81 30.72 9.99
N ARG A 18 -9.87 31.66 10.09
CA ARG A 18 -9.71 32.70 9.07
C ARG A 18 -8.93 32.16 7.91
N GLN A 19 -9.56 32.05 6.76
CA GLN A 19 -8.98 31.48 5.55
C GLN A 19 -9.06 32.49 4.40
N MET A 20 -8.10 32.38 3.49
CA MET A 20 -8.04 33.19 2.28
C MET A 20 -9.12 32.71 1.28
N LEU A 21 -9.74 33.65 0.57
CA LEU A 21 -10.64 33.33 -0.54
C LEU A 21 -9.87 33.47 -1.86
N ILE A 22 -9.58 32.34 -2.50
CA ILE A 22 -8.84 32.26 -3.77
C ILE A 22 -9.85 32.14 -4.90
N SER A 23 -9.88 33.09 -5.81
CA SER A 23 -10.88 33.11 -6.88
C SER A 23 -10.32 33.49 -8.27
N LYS A 24 -9.15 34.14 -8.30
CA LYS A 24 -8.54 34.67 -9.52
C LYS A 24 -7.14 34.16 -9.70
N GLY A 25 -6.67 34.05 -10.94
CA GLY A 25 -5.29 33.70 -11.25
C GLY A 25 -4.26 34.63 -10.60
N GLU A 26 -4.58 35.93 -10.49
CA GLU A 26 -3.69 36.88 -9.83
C GLU A 26 -3.51 36.65 -8.33
N ASP A 27 -4.45 35.95 -7.67
CA ASP A 27 -4.33 35.57 -6.25
C ASP A 27 -3.14 34.61 -6.01
N LEU A 28 -2.74 33.87 -7.04
CA LEU A 28 -1.58 32.96 -7.02
C LEU A 28 -0.29 33.69 -6.63
N ARG A 29 -0.11 34.95 -7.09
CA ARG A 29 1.07 35.77 -6.76
C ARG A 29 1.12 36.12 -5.27
N VAL A 30 -0.04 36.31 -4.66
CA VAL A 30 -0.13 36.59 -3.23
C VAL A 30 0.19 35.34 -2.42
N ILE A 31 -0.29 34.18 -2.86
CA ILE A 31 -0.05 32.87 -2.20
C ILE A 31 1.44 32.53 -2.21
N ALA A 32 2.13 32.70 -3.33
CA ALA A 32 3.55 32.38 -3.46
C ALA A 32 4.41 33.17 -2.45
N ASN A 33 4.01 34.43 -2.17
CA ASN A 33 4.73 35.32 -1.25
C ASN A 33 4.21 35.25 0.19
N MET A 34 3.12 34.49 0.46
CA MET A 34 2.54 34.39 1.78
C MET A 34 3.32 33.40 2.66
N ASP A 35 3.42 33.72 3.96
CA ASP A 35 3.96 32.79 4.94
C ASP A 35 3.06 31.55 5.04
N VAL A 36 3.66 30.39 4.99
CA VAL A 36 2.97 29.08 5.08
C VAL A 36 2.24 28.88 6.41
N ALA A 37 2.61 29.62 7.45
CA ALA A 37 1.89 29.64 8.72
C ALA A 37 0.41 30.09 8.59
N HIS A 38 0.07 30.78 7.51
CA HIS A 38 -1.30 31.17 7.19
C HIS A 38 -2.06 30.17 6.31
N TRP A 39 -1.40 29.10 5.86
CA TRP A 39 -2.03 28.07 5.06
C TRP A 39 -2.78 27.10 5.97
N THR A 40 -3.92 26.63 5.53
CA THR A 40 -4.73 25.67 6.30
C THR A 40 -4.09 24.29 6.34
N MET A 41 -3.44 23.91 5.24
CA MET A 41 -2.73 22.63 5.08
C MET A 41 -1.31 22.91 4.60
N THR A 42 -0.33 22.16 5.11
CA THR A 42 1.08 22.28 4.76
C THR A 42 1.65 21.03 4.08
N GLY A 43 0.88 19.96 4.03
CA GLY A 43 1.23 18.72 3.33
C GLY A 43 0.02 17.82 3.18
N THR A 44 -0.03 17.07 2.07
CA THR A 44 -1.09 16.11 1.76
C THR A 44 -0.52 14.89 1.02
N GLN A 45 -1.11 13.73 1.20
CA GLN A 45 -0.79 12.55 0.40
C GLN A 45 -1.54 12.60 -0.93
N THR A 46 -0.88 12.29 -2.04
CA THR A 46 -1.49 12.29 -3.38
C THR A 46 -2.66 11.31 -3.48
N ASP A 47 -2.53 10.13 -2.86
CA ASP A 47 -3.56 9.09 -2.86
C ASP A 47 -4.82 9.44 -2.04
N SER A 48 -4.74 10.46 -1.18
CA SER A 48 -5.88 10.93 -0.39
C SER A 48 -6.74 11.96 -1.12
N LEU A 49 -6.31 12.42 -2.30
CA LEU A 49 -6.97 13.45 -3.07
C LEU A 49 -7.71 12.91 -4.29
N VAL A 50 -8.91 13.42 -4.53
CA VAL A 50 -9.68 13.19 -5.76
C VAL A 50 -9.35 14.30 -6.74
N CYS A 51 -8.32 14.07 -7.53
CA CYS A 51 -7.84 15.00 -8.54
C CYS A 51 -7.22 14.25 -9.73
N ASN A 52 -6.95 14.95 -10.81
CA ASN A 52 -6.23 14.41 -11.95
C ASN A 52 -4.84 13.90 -11.51
N LYS A 53 -4.53 12.64 -11.81
CA LYS A 53 -3.29 11.99 -11.37
C LYS A 53 -2.04 12.62 -11.99
N ASP A 54 -2.12 13.03 -13.26
CA ASP A 54 -1.01 13.66 -13.97
C ASP A 54 -0.70 15.04 -13.37
N PHE A 55 -1.74 15.78 -12.93
CA PHE A 55 -1.56 17.03 -12.20
C PHE A 55 -0.87 16.80 -10.85
N LEU A 56 -1.32 15.79 -10.08
CA LEU A 56 -0.71 15.48 -8.78
C LEU A 56 0.74 15.01 -8.96
N ALA A 57 1.03 14.18 -9.95
CA ALA A 57 2.39 13.78 -10.29
C ALA A 57 3.28 14.95 -10.75
N ALA A 58 2.70 15.95 -11.44
CA ALA A 58 3.42 17.16 -11.83
C ALA A 58 3.69 18.10 -10.64
N MET A 59 2.92 18.00 -9.55
CA MET A 59 3.11 18.74 -8.31
C MET A 59 4.10 18.08 -7.36
N ASP A 60 4.11 16.74 -7.30
CA ASP A 60 5.02 15.91 -6.49
C ASP A 60 6.37 15.78 -7.21
N THR A 61 7.24 16.75 -6.98
CA THR A 61 8.50 16.88 -7.73
C THR A 61 9.58 15.91 -7.27
N ASP A 62 9.52 15.45 -6.02
CA ASP A 62 10.45 14.47 -5.44
C ASP A 62 9.90 13.02 -5.47
N GLN A 63 8.71 12.82 -6.06
CA GLN A 63 8.04 11.52 -6.27
C GLN A 63 7.84 10.69 -4.99
N ASN A 64 7.65 11.38 -3.87
CA ASN A 64 7.45 10.74 -2.57
C ASN A 64 5.97 10.46 -2.23
N ASN A 65 5.05 10.65 -3.18
CA ASN A 65 3.60 10.57 -3.04
C ASN A 65 3.01 11.55 -2.02
N ARG A 66 3.69 12.66 -1.79
CA ARG A 66 3.28 13.69 -0.85
C ARG A 66 3.59 15.08 -1.39
N ILE A 67 2.58 15.92 -1.48
CA ILE A 67 2.74 17.33 -1.88
C ILE A 67 2.89 18.19 -0.62
N ARG A 68 3.95 19.00 -0.57
CA ARG A 68 4.26 19.94 0.50
C ARG A 68 4.18 21.40 0.04
N CYS A 69 4.22 22.31 0.99
CA CYS A 69 4.11 23.76 0.73
C CYS A 69 5.25 24.32 -0.12
N ASP A 70 6.46 23.76 -0.04
CA ASP A 70 7.62 24.16 -0.84
C ASP A 70 7.45 23.78 -2.31
N GLU A 71 6.90 22.60 -2.60
CA GLU A 71 6.57 22.17 -3.95
C GLU A 71 5.47 23.02 -4.57
N VAL A 72 4.43 23.36 -3.78
CA VAL A 72 3.39 24.29 -4.24
C VAL A 72 3.98 25.66 -4.57
N LYS A 73 4.86 26.20 -3.74
CA LYS A 73 5.54 27.48 -4.02
C LYS A 73 6.45 27.40 -5.25
N SER A 74 7.17 26.28 -5.40
CA SER A 74 8.01 26.02 -6.56
C SER A 74 7.19 25.97 -7.84
N ALA A 75 6.04 25.26 -7.83
CA ALA A 75 5.11 25.21 -8.95
C ALA A 75 4.54 26.59 -9.31
N LEU A 76 4.20 27.40 -8.32
CA LEU A 76 3.72 28.78 -8.57
C LEU A 76 4.80 29.65 -9.21
N ASN A 77 6.04 29.61 -8.71
CA ASN A 77 7.16 30.34 -9.29
C ASN A 77 7.47 29.86 -10.72
N TRP A 78 7.38 28.55 -10.94
CA TRP A 78 7.54 27.93 -12.26
C TRP A 78 6.49 28.43 -13.26
N ILE A 79 5.23 28.60 -12.82
CA ILE A 79 4.13 29.19 -13.62
C ILE A 79 4.45 30.66 -13.96
N PHE A 80 4.88 31.47 -12.98
CA PHE A 80 5.13 32.90 -13.21
C PHE A 80 6.31 33.18 -14.14
N ALA A 81 7.28 32.28 -14.21
CA ALA A 81 8.36 32.37 -15.19
C ALA A 81 7.83 32.16 -16.62
N ARG A 82 6.72 31.42 -16.81
CA ARG A 82 6.20 31.04 -18.12
C ARG A 82 4.95 31.83 -18.55
N LEU A 83 4.14 32.28 -17.60
CA LEU A 83 2.91 33.01 -17.90
C LEU A 83 2.93 34.45 -17.33
N LYS A 84 2.54 35.40 -18.19
CA LYS A 84 2.34 36.80 -17.84
C LYS A 84 0.88 37.08 -17.43
N ASP A 85 -0.07 36.56 -18.20
CA ASP A 85 -1.51 36.63 -17.91
C ASP A 85 -1.99 35.31 -17.24
N LEU A 86 -2.59 35.42 -16.08
CA LEU A 86 -3.10 34.30 -15.29
C LEU A 86 -4.64 34.14 -15.38
N GLY A 87 -5.28 34.84 -16.33
CA GLY A 87 -6.74 34.79 -16.50
C GLY A 87 -7.28 33.41 -16.87
N GLY A 88 -6.46 32.55 -17.48
CA GLY A 88 -6.81 31.18 -17.81
C GLY A 88 -7.15 30.30 -16.60
N PHE A 89 -6.49 30.53 -15.45
CA PHE A 89 -6.73 29.77 -14.21
C PHE A 89 -8.16 29.93 -13.68
N ALA A 90 -8.69 31.14 -13.71
CA ALA A 90 -10.07 31.39 -13.25
C ALA A 90 -11.12 30.72 -14.13
N ARG A 91 -10.83 30.55 -15.44
CA ARG A 91 -11.67 29.82 -16.38
C ARG A 91 -11.46 28.33 -16.37
N LYS A 92 -10.43 27.86 -15.67
CA LYS A 92 -9.99 26.44 -15.69
C LYS A 92 -9.76 25.94 -17.11
N SER A 93 -9.15 26.79 -17.94
CA SER A 93 -8.99 26.51 -19.36
C SER A 93 -8.06 25.31 -19.58
N ASP A 94 -8.47 24.42 -20.48
CA ASP A 94 -7.70 23.29 -20.99
C ASP A 94 -6.80 23.66 -22.17
N SER A 95 -6.69 24.97 -22.47
CA SER A 95 -5.86 25.52 -23.52
C SER A 95 -5.01 26.70 -23.02
N ILE A 96 -3.80 26.82 -23.57
CA ILE A 96 -2.88 27.95 -23.33
C ILE A 96 -2.88 28.87 -24.54
N ARG A 97 -3.21 30.13 -24.34
CA ARG A 97 -3.09 31.15 -25.38
C ARG A 97 -1.65 31.63 -25.49
N LEU A 98 -1.14 31.75 -26.69
CA LEU A 98 0.21 32.25 -26.96
C LEU A 98 0.44 33.67 -26.40
N ALA A 99 -0.61 34.49 -26.40
CA ALA A 99 -0.58 35.86 -25.85
C ALA A 99 -0.41 35.92 -24.32
N ASP A 100 -0.75 34.86 -23.60
CA ASP A 100 -0.66 34.78 -22.14
C ASP A 100 0.77 34.40 -21.66
N LEU A 101 1.64 33.96 -22.60
CA LEU A 101 3.02 33.58 -22.30
C LEU A 101 3.90 34.78 -21.95
N ASN A 102 4.87 34.55 -21.07
CA ASN A 102 5.82 35.55 -20.62
C ASN A 102 7.06 35.55 -21.52
N LEU A 103 7.03 36.33 -22.59
CA LEU A 103 8.14 36.42 -23.51
C LEU A 103 9.33 37.27 -22.99
N ASP A 104 9.22 37.83 -21.77
CA ASP A 104 10.32 38.58 -21.14
C ASP A 104 11.31 37.61 -20.44
N THR A 105 10.93 36.34 -20.23
CA THR A 105 11.76 35.29 -19.62
C THR A 105 12.26 34.28 -20.66
N ALA A 106 13.38 33.62 -20.37
CA ALA A 106 13.90 32.56 -21.22
C ALA A 106 12.96 31.35 -21.29
N GLU A 107 12.41 30.98 -20.13
CA GLU A 107 11.49 29.83 -19.99
C GLU A 107 10.16 30.07 -20.73
N GLY A 108 9.67 31.30 -20.72
CA GLY A 108 8.46 31.64 -21.47
C GLY A 108 8.68 31.66 -22.99
N LYS A 109 9.87 32.09 -23.46
CA LYS A 109 10.25 32.01 -24.88
C LYS A 109 10.36 30.55 -25.34
N THR A 110 11.10 29.72 -24.60
CA THR A 110 11.21 28.28 -24.90
C THR A 110 9.83 27.61 -24.99
N MET A 111 8.92 27.96 -24.07
CA MET A 111 7.55 27.46 -24.08
C MET A 111 6.77 27.91 -25.32
N TYR A 112 6.94 29.17 -25.71
CA TYR A 112 6.32 29.74 -26.92
C TYR A 112 6.82 29.00 -28.18
N ASP A 113 8.13 28.82 -28.31
CA ASP A 113 8.75 28.14 -29.45
C ASP A 113 8.29 26.68 -29.53
N ALA A 114 8.21 25.98 -28.39
CA ALA A 114 7.72 24.61 -28.32
C ALA A 114 6.24 24.50 -28.77
N ILE A 115 5.40 25.44 -28.36
CA ILE A 115 3.99 25.44 -28.78
C ILE A 115 3.88 25.71 -30.28
N GLN A 116 4.71 26.62 -30.84
CA GLN A 116 4.72 26.89 -32.26
C GLN A 116 5.14 25.66 -33.08
N VAL A 117 6.17 24.94 -32.65
CA VAL A 117 6.62 23.68 -33.28
C VAL A 117 5.49 22.64 -33.23
N ALA A 118 4.87 22.45 -32.05
CA ALA A 118 3.77 21.50 -31.91
C ALA A 118 2.57 21.83 -32.80
N LEU A 119 2.18 23.11 -32.89
CA LEU A 119 1.08 23.57 -33.77
C LEU A 119 1.43 23.40 -35.26
N ALA A 120 2.68 23.66 -35.66
CA ALA A 120 3.13 23.43 -37.04
C ALA A 120 3.06 21.94 -37.39
N ASN A 121 3.52 21.05 -36.50
CA ASN A 121 3.49 19.60 -36.70
C ASN A 121 2.05 19.04 -36.76
N LEU A 122 1.11 19.71 -36.09
CA LEU A 122 -0.32 19.38 -36.14
C LEU A 122 -1.04 20.00 -37.36
N GLY A 123 -0.34 20.73 -38.25
CA GLY A 123 -0.90 21.38 -39.39
C GLY A 123 -1.73 22.65 -39.09
N CYS A 124 -1.56 23.24 -37.91
CA CYS A 124 -2.28 24.42 -37.45
C CYS A 124 -1.34 25.58 -37.07
N PRO A 125 -0.41 26.03 -37.95
CA PRO A 125 0.62 27.02 -37.59
C PRO A 125 0.08 28.39 -37.16
N ASP A 126 -1.11 28.77 -37.63
CA ASP A 126 -1.76 30.06 -37.35
C ASP A 126 -2.61 30.05 -36.07
N ALA A 127 -2.69 28.92 -35.36
CA ALA A 127 -3.48 28.81 -34.14
C ALA A 127 -2.91 29.71 -33.03
N LYS A 128 -3.80 30.42 -32.30
CA LYS A 128 -3.40 31.34 -31.24
C LYS A 128 -3.38 30.72 -29.86
N GLU A 129 -3.77 29.46 -29.76
CA GLU A 129 -3.78 28.67 -28.54
C GLU A 129 -3.56 27.20 -28.85
N ILE A 130 -3.07 26.46 -27.84
CA ILE A 130 -2.92 25.01 -27.91
C ILE A 130 -3.70 24.38 -26.78
N SER A 131 -4.50 23.34 -27.10
CA SER A 131 -5.28 22.60 -26.12
C SER A 131 -4.57 21.37 -25.59
N PHE A 132 -5.06 20.83 -24.46
CA PHE A 132 -4.54 19.58 -23.87
C PHE A 132 -4.66 18.40 -24.87
N SER A 133 -5.76 18.33 -25.62
CA SER A 133 -5.95 17.28 -26.64
C SER A 133 -4.90 17.39 -27.75
N GLN A 134 -4.67 18.59 -28.25
CA GLN A 134 -3.68 18.84 -29.31
C GLN A 134 -2.26 18.46 -28.89
N ILE A 135 -1.84 18.85 -27.68
CA ILE A 135 -0.51 18.47 -27.20
C ILE A 135 -0.38 16.97 -26.96
N SER A 136 -1.44 16.31 -26.47
CA SER A 136 -1.47 14.87 -26.29
C SER A 136 -1.46 14.12 -27.62
N ASP A 137 -2.10 14.65 -28.65
CA ASP A 137 -2.06 14.07 -29.99
C ASP A 137 -0.70 14.26 -30.63
N HIS A 138 -0.06 15.40 -30.43
CA HIS A 138 1.32 15.64 -30.86
C HIS A 138 2.30 14.68 -30.15
N GLU A 139 2.18 14.48 -28.82
CA GLU A 139 2.98 13.50 -28.07
C GLU A 139 2.81 12.08 -28.64
N LYS A 140 1.58 11.67 -29.02
CA LYS A 140 1.35 10.38 -29.65
C LYS A 140 1.95 10.29 -31.04
N LEU A 141 1.87 11.34 -31.85
CA LEU A 141 2.48 11.37 -33.18
C LEU A 141 4.00 11.23 -33.08
N VAL A 142 4.63 11.94 -32.15
CA VAL A 142 6.09 11.84 -31.91
C VAL A 142 6.46 10.46 -31.36
N SER A 143 5.67 9.88 -30.44
CA SER A 143 5.97 8.57 -29.84
C SER A 143 5.91 7.39 -30.81
N VAL A 144 5.21 7.53 -31.94
CA VAL A 144 5.11 6.49 -32.99
C VAL A 144 6.11 6.75 -34.13
N ALA A 145 6.74 7.93 -34.17
CA ALA A 145 7.78 8.24 -35.15
C ALA A 145 9.05 7.43 -34.89
N LEU A 146 9.84 7.18 -35.94
CA LEU A 146 11.14 6.51 -35.84
C LEU A 146 12.09 7.26 -34.89
N GLN A 147 11.98 8.57 -34.85
CA GLN A 147 12.74 9.45 -33.96
C GLN A 147 11.75 10.06 -32.97
N ASN A 148 11.63 9.45 -31.80
CA ASN A 148 10.68 9.83 -30.76
C ASN A 148 11.35 10.42 -29.51
N GLY A 149 12.67 10.46 -29.46
CA GLY A 149 13.47 11.17 -28.47
C GLY A 149 13.78 10.37 -27.21
N ASP A 150 13.57 9.08 -27.18
CA ASP A 150 13.88 8.24 -26.02
C ASP A 150 15.24 7.53 -26.07
N GLY A 151 15.92 7.62 -27.20
CA GLY A 151 17.22 6.99 -27.44
C GLY A 151 17.14 5.50 -27.73
N VAL A 152 15.92 4.96 -28.00
CA VAL A 152 15.70 3.55 -28.30
C VAL A 152 15.18 3.40 -29.71
N ILE A 153 15.83 2.59 -30.53
CA ILE A 153 15.43 2.36 -31.92
C ILE A 153 14.88 0.95 -32.07
N PRO A 154 13.57 0.80 -32.37
CA PRO A 154 12.96 -0.49 -32.69
C PRO A 154 13.26 -0.92 -34.14
N PRO A 155 13.26 -2.23 -34.48
CA PRO A 155 13.61 -2.73 -35.81
C PRO A 155 12.56 -2.42 -36.89
N GLU A 156 11.24 -2.37 -36.55
CA GLU A 156 10.16 -2.27 -37.51
C GLU A 156 10.17 -0.97 -38.35
N PRO A 157 10.42 0.22 -37.75
CA PRO A 157 10.53 1.44 -38.53
C PRO A 157 11.77 1.46 -39.40
N VAL A 158 12.91 0.94 -38.90
CA VAL A 158 14.19 0.88 -39.62
C VAL A 158 14.12 -0.06 -40.81
N GLU A 159 13.34 -1.14 -40.74
CA GLU A 159 13.17 -2.13 -41.81
C GLU A 159 12.69 -1.54 -43.13
N LYS A 160 11.92 -0.44 -43.09
CA LYS A 160 11.43 0.25 -44.29
C LYS A 160 12.55 0.99 -45.02
N GLU A 161 13.57 1.46 -44.34
CA GLU A 161 14.66 2.23 -44.88
C GLU A 161 15.90 1.35 -45.13
N ASP A 162 16.26 0.52 -44.17
CA ASP A 162 17.40 -0.42 -44.22
C ASP A 162 17.06 -1.75 -43.54
N PRO A 163 16.60 -2.77 -44.33
CA PRO A 163 16.29 -4.10 -43.79
C PRO A 163 17.49 -4.78 -43.15
N PHE A 164 18.73 -4.48 -43.58
CA PHE A 164 19.93 -5.09 -43.03
C PHE A 164 20.30 -4.51 -41.67
N ALA A 165 20.11 -3.21 -41.47
CA ALA A 165 20.22 -2.58 -40.16
C ALA A 165 19.15 -3.08 -39.18
N ALA A 166 17.92 -3.27 -39.66
CA ALA A 166 16.84 -3.85 -38.84
C ALA A 166 17.14 -5.28 -38.39
N ASP A 167 17.75 -6.10 -39.29
CA ASP A 167 18.17 -7.46 -38.94
C ASP A 167 19.30 -7.44 -37.88
N CYS A 168 20.21 -6.48 -37.95
CA CYS A 168 21.22 -6.24 -36.92
C CYS A 168 20.57 -5.93 -35.58
N ILE A 169 19.57 -5.02 -35.53
CA ILE A 169 18.82 -4.72 -34.29
C ILE A 169 18.17 -5.98 -33.72
N ARG A 170 17.49 -6.79 -34.54
CA ARG A 170 16.87 -8.04 -34.08
C ARG A 170 17.92 -9.02 -33.54
N SER A 171 19.10 -9.06 -34.13
CA SER A 171 20.19 -9.90 -33.67
C SER A 171 20.72 -9.43 -32.31
N ILE A 172 20.87 -8.13 -32.11
CA ILE A 172 21.26 -7.54 -30.84
C ILE A 172 20.21 -7.87 -29.78
N ILE A 173 18.92 -7.61 -30.04
CA ILE A 173 17.82 -7.91 -29.11
C ILE A 173 17.85 -9.39 -28.70
N LYS A 174 18.04 -10.28 -29.64
CA LYS A 174 18.05 -11.73 -29.39
C LYS A 174 19.24 -12.17 -28.53
N LEU A 175 20.39 -11.53 -28.64
CA LEU A 175 21.64 -11.95 -28.01
C LEU A 175 21.94 -11.20 -26.70
N THR A 176 21.67 -9.91 -26.64
CA THR A 176 22.00 -9.05 -25.48
C THR A 176 20.78 -8.53 -24.71
N GLY A 177 19.58 -8.66 -25.29
CA GLY A 177 18.33 -8.17 -24.69
C GLY A 177 17.82 -6.90 -25.37
N SER A 178 16.69 -6.37 -24.88
CA SER A 178 16.00 -5.21 -25.45
C SER A 178 15.70 -4.17 -24.40
N LYS A 179 15.48 -2.93 -24.86
CA LYS A 179 14.83 -1.85 -24.10
C LYS A 179 13.50 -1.52 -24.76
N LYS A 180 12.52 -1.06 -23.95
CA LYS A 180 11.22 -0.65 -24.47
C LYS A 180 11.31 0.78 -25.00
N ASP A 181 10.92 0.96 -26.24
CA ASP A 181 10.68 2.24 -26.89
C ASP A 181 9.35 2.87 -26.40
N LEU A 182 9.18 4.16 -26.54
CA LEU A 182 7.95 4.88 -26.18
C LEU A 182 6.70 4.34 -26.92
N SER A 183 6.86 3.74 -28.10
CA SER A 183 5.79 3.03 -28.81
C SER A 183 5.37 1.72 -28.14
N GLY A 184 6.16 1.23 -27.16
CA GLY A 184 6.01 -0.06 -26.52
C GLY A 184 6.72 -1.22 -27.23
N SER A 185 7.34 -0.98 -28.38
CA SER A 185 8.12 -1.97 -29.13
C SER A 185 9.47 -2.25 -28.46
N ASP A 186 10.03 -3.44 -28.70
CA ASP A 186 11.38 -3.77 -28.26
C ASP A 186 12.41 -3.14 -29.21
N GLY A 187 13.39 -2.44 -28.65
CA GLY A 187 14.43 -1.77 -29.42
C GLY A 187 15.81 -1.86 -28.74
N ILE A 188 16.78 -1.15 -29.31
CA ILE A 188 18.14 -1.03 -28.79
C ILE A 188 18.47 0.42 -28.50
N ASP A 189 19.24 0.65 -27.46
CA ASP A 189 19.82 1.94 -27.13
C ASP A 189 21.34 1.97 -27.36
N LYS A 190 21.95 3.12 -27.07
CA LYS A 190 23.41 3.33 -27.23
C LYS A 190 24.23 2.37 -26.38
N GLU A 191 23.76 2.01 -25.20
CA GLU A 191 24.49 1.13 -24.29
C GLU A 191 24.52 -0.30 -24.82
N LEU A 192 23.36 -0.84 -25.21
CA LEU A 192 23.25 -2.19 -25.80
C LEU A 192 24.01 -2.31 -27.12
N LEU A 193 23.94 -1.28 -27.97
CA LEU A 193 24.68 -1.24 -29.22
C LEU A 193 26.20 -1.24 -29.00
N THR A 194 26.68 -0.40 -28.09
CA THR A 194 28.12 -0.31 -27.79
C THR A 194 28.66 -1.58 -27.14
N GLU A 195 27.87 -2.20 -26.25
CA GLU A 195 28.22 -3.48 -25.64
C GLU A 195 28.30 -4.58 -26.68
N PHE A 196 27.30 -4.67 -27.54
CA PHE A 196 27.29 -5.67 -28.62
C PHE A 196 28.44 -5.47 -29.59
N GLU A 197 28.71 -4.25 -30.04
CA GLU A 197 29.80 -3.91 -30.94
C GLU A 197 31.16 -4.33 -30.34
N LYS A 198 31.38 -4.04 -29.07
CA LYS A 198 32.58 -4.45 -28.34
C LYS A 198 32.71 -5.97 -28.28
N LEU A 199 31.65 -6.66 -27.86
CA LEU A 199 31.65 -8.13 -27.76
C LEU A 199 31.84 -8.79 -29.13
N ALA A 200 31.22 -8.25 -30.18
CA ALA A 200 31.37 -8.71 -31.56
C ALA A 200 32.79 -8.51 -32.07
N SER A 201 33.38 -7.34 -31.85
CA SER A 201 34.76 -7.01 -32.23
C SER A 201 35.74 -7.96 -31.53
N ASP A 202 35.64 -8.08 -30.22
CA ASP A 202 36.52 -8.97 -29.44
C ASP A 202 36.37 -10.44 -29.88
N TYR A 203 35.16 -10.88 -30.15
CA TYR A 203 34.92 -12.24 -30.67
C TYR A 203 35.48 -12.45 -32.08
N LEU A 204 35.32 -11.48 -32.99
CA LEU A 204 35.85 -11.56 -34.34
C LEU A 204 37.40 -11.57 -34.37
N VAL A 205 38.04 -10.82 -33.48
CA VAL A 205 39.49 -10.87 -33.29
C VAL A 205 39.91 -12.22 -32.77
N TRP A 206 39.25 -12.70 -31.73
CA TRP A 206 39.52 -14.04 -31.12
C TRP A 206 39.34 -15.18 -32.10
N ILE A 207 38.23 -15.22 -32.85
CA ILE A 207 37.99 -16.32 -33.83
C ILE A 207 38.84 -16.15 -35.09
N GLY A 208 39.24 -14.90 -35.43
CA GLY A 208 40.18 -14.62 -36.52
C GLY A 208 41.58 -15.23 -36.30
N GLU A 209 42.06 -15.30 -35.08
CA GLU A 209 43.31 -16.03 -34.75
C GLU A 209 43.17 -17.55 -35.03
N TYR A 210 42.01 -18.12 -34.76
CA TYR A 210 41.73 -19.50 -35.14
C TYR A 210 41.69 -19.68 -36.65
N ASP A 211 40.97 -18.84 -37.38
CA ASP A 211 40.82 -18.90 -38.82
C ASP A 211 42.18 -18.75 -39.54
N ALA A 212 43.13 -17.98 -38.96
CA ALA A 212 44.47 -17.80 -39.49
C ALA A 212 45.38 -19.01 -39.29
N ALA A 213 45.24 -19.81 -38.25
CA ALA A 213 46.07 -20.94 -37.91
C ALA A 213 45.28 -22.05 -37.15
N PRO A 214 44.34 -22.70 -37.80
CA PRO A 214 43.45 -23.67 -37.12
C PRO A 214 44.21 -24.87 -36.54
N GLU A 215 45.20 -25.40 -37.27
CA GLU A 215 46.02 -26.52 -36.82
C GLU A 215 46.90 -26.20 -35.59
N LYS A 216 47.27 -24.94 -35.42
CA LYS A 216 48.03 -24.48 -34.27
C LYS A 216 47.15 -24.30 -33.04
N MET A 217 45.91 -23.82 -33.24
CA MET A 217 44.95 -23.58 -32.15
C MET A 217 44.27 -24.88 -31.72
N LEU A 218 43.92 -25.78 -32.65
CA LEU A 218 43.31 -27.07 -32.38
C LEU A 218 44.14 -28.24 -32.92
N PRO A 219 45.35 -28.50 -32.33
CA PRO A 219 46.27 -29.51 -32.82
C PRO A 219 45.74 -30.94 -32.82
N TYR A 220 44.62 -31.19 -32.19
CA TYR A 220 43.89 -32.45 -32.15
C TYR A 220 42.39 -32.31 -32.56
N GLY A 221 42.07 -31.24 -33.30
CA GLY A 221 40.71 -30.94 -33.70
C GLY A 221 39.77 -30.75 -32.49
N GLU A 222 38.57 -31.27 -32.59
CA GLU A 222 37.55 -31.14 -31.51
C GLU A 222 37.99 -31.73 -30.17
N LYS A 223 38.96 -32.66 -30.17
CA LYS A 223 39.44 -33.33 -28.96
C LYS A 223 40.46 -32.49 -28.18
N THR A 224 40.95 -31.39 -28.74
CA THR A 224 41.94 -30.51 -28.12
C THR A 224 41.48 -29.93 -26.77
N GLY A 225 40.23 -29.47 -26.67
CA GLY A 225 39.69 -28.89 -25.45
C GLY A 225 39.58 -29.94 -24.31
N ALA A 226 39.11 -31.13 -24.63
CA ALA A 226 39.00 -32.21 -23.63
C ALA A 226 40.37 -32.64 -23.10
N LEU A 227 41.35 -32.78 -24.01
CA LEU A 227 42.72 -33.10 -23.65
C LEU A 227 43.40 -32.01 -22.84
N PHE A 228 43.23 -30.76 -23.22
CA PHE A 228 43.76 -29.61 -22.48
C PHE A 228 43.23 -29.50 -21.08
N ASN A 229 41.94 -29.69 -20.90
CA ASN A 229 41.30 -29.68 -19.58
C ASN A 229 41.79 -30.82 -18.69
N ALA A 230 41.87 -32.02 -19.26
CA ALA A 230 42.38 -33.19 -18.55
C ALA A 230 43.86 -33.03 -18.17
N MET A 231 44.70 -32.48 -19.09
CA MET A 231 46.09 -32.15 -18.84
C MET A 231 46.24 -31.12 -17.74
N THR A 232 45.48 -30.03 -17.80
CA THR A 232 45.53 -28.93 -16.81
C THR A 232 45.15 -29.42 -15.42
N ALA A 233 44.19 -30.35 -15.32
CA ALA A 233 43.74 -30.94 -14.05
C ALA A 233 44.84 -31.69 -13.29
N ILE A 234 45.92 -32.12 -13.97
CA ILE A 234 47.06 -32.86 -13.37
C ILE A 234 48.40 -32.12 -13.52
N ALA A 235 48.44 -30.98 -14.25
CA ALA A 235 49.68 -30.36 -14.70
C ALA A 235 50.64 -29.98 -13.56
N GLU A 236 50.14 -29.31 -12.52
CA GLU A 236 50.93 -28.91 -11.36
C GLU A 236 51.60 -30.07 -10.65
N LYS A 237 50.86 -31.15 -10.44
CA LYS A 237 51.33 -32.36 -9.75
C LYS A 237 52.26 -33.18 -10.63
N THR A 238 52.03 -33.20 -11.92
CA THR A 238 52.88 -33.90 -12.89
C THR A 238 54.22 -33.16 -13.05
N ASP A 239 54.20 -31.81 -13.14
CA ASP A 239 55.42 -31.01 -13.17
C ASP A 239 56.23 -31.15 -11.86
N SER A 240 55.57 -31.21 -10.72
CA SER A 240 56.23 -31.46 -9.43
C SER A 240 56.84 -32.85 -9.36
N PHE A 241 56.15 -33.87 -9.89
CA PHE A 241 56.65 -35.24 -9.95
C PHE A 241 57.93 -35.32 -10.79
N PHE A 242 57.92 -34.81 -12.02
CA PHE A 242 59.12 -34.85 -12.88
C PHE A 242 60.30 -34.07 -12.30
N ARG A 243 60.05 -32.91 -11.65
CA ARG A 243 61.09 -32.14 -10.92
C ARG A 243 61.67 -32.97 -9.77
N SER A 244 60.82 -33.60 -9.00
CA SER A 244 61.25 -34.44 -7.86
C SER A 244 62.08 -35.62 -8.34
N ALA A 245 61.63 -36.31 -9.40
CA ALA A 245 62.36 -37.43 -10.00
C ALA A 245 63.73 -37.00 -10.54
N ALA A 246 63.83 -35.86 -11.22
CA ALA A 246 65.09 -35.29 -11.67
C ALA A 246 66.02 -34.93 -10.51
N THR A 247 65.49 -34.31 -9.45
CA THR A 247 66.28 -33.92 -8.25
C THR A 247 66.82 -35.14 -7.54
N LEU A 248 66.04 -36.21 -7.38
CA LEU A 248 66.47 -37.46 -6.74
C LEU A 248 67.57 -38.13 -7.53
N ARG A 249 67.54 -38.08 -8.85
CA ARG A 249 68.64 -38.60 -9.72
C ARG A 249 69.91 -37.77 -9.66
N PHE A 250 69.79 -36.43 -9.74
CA PHE A 250 70.92 -35.50 -9.75
C PHE A 250 71.67 -35.49 -8.41
N GLY A 251 70.91 -35.45 -7.28
CA GLY A 251 71.48 -35.29 -5.97
C GLY A 251 72.10 -36.53 -5.35
N ASN A 252 72.02 -37.71 -5.98
CA ASN A 252 72.40 -38.99 -5.39
C ASN A 252 71.89 -39.17 -3.97
N VAL A 253 70.70 -38.58 -3.68
CA VAL A 253 70.09 -38.53 -2.36
C VAL A 253 69.58 -39.91 -2.06
N SER A 254 70.22 -40.54 -1.06
CA SER A 254 69.77 -41.85 -0.57
C SER A 254 68.31 -41.78 -0.07
N ARG A 255 67.55 -42.84 -0.26
CA ARG A 255 66.13 -43.02 0.11
C ARG A 255 65.75 -42.59 1.55
N GLY A 256 66.71 -42.29 2.41
CA GLY A 256 66.48 -41.91 3.81
C GLY A 256 66.37 -40.41 4.11
N ALA A 257 66.61 -39.52 3.09
CA ALA A 257 66.56 -38.05 3.28
C ALA A 257 65.22 -37.42 2.83
N SER A 258 64.32 -38.17 2.24
CA SER A 258 62.98 -37.77 2.01
C SER A 258 62.22 -37.81 3.34
N GLY A 259 62.07 -36.64 3.98
CA GLY A 259 61.43 -36.52 5.28
C GLY A 259 60.13 -37.34 5.29
N THR A 260 60.11 -38.33 6.15
CA THR A 260 58.91 -39.09 6.46
C THR A 260 57.85 -38.10 6.97
N LEU A 261 56.92 -37.75 6.13
CA LEU A 261 55.74 -37.04 6.64
C LEU A 261 55.09 -38.01 7.64
N ALA A 262 55.17 -37.66 8.90
CA ALA A 262 54.49 -38.45 9.92
C ALA A 262 52.99 -38.34 9.69
N TYR A 263 52.35 -39.42 9.36
CA TYR A 263 50.91 -39.53 9.24
C TYR A 263 50.38 -40.69 10.06
N ASP A 264 49.20 -40.54 10.63
CA ASP A 264 48.51 -41.62 11.29
C ASP A 264 47.65 -42.36 10.23
N PRO A 265 47.95 -43.59 9.86
CA PRO A 265 47.19 -44.34 8.85
C PRO A 265 45.76 -44.65 9.29
N LEU A 266 45.44 -44.48 10.58
CA LEU A 266 44.10 -44.67 11.13
C LEU A 266 43.26 -43.38 11.15
N ALA A 267 43.88 -42.24 10.89
CA ALA A 267 43.20 -40.95 10.84
C ALA A 267 42.94 -40.51 9.39
N PRO A 268 41.71 -40.57 8.85
CA PRO A 268 41.38 -40.25 7.45
C PRO A 268 41.87 -38.88 7.02
N GLU A 269 41.77 -37.88 7.88
CA GLU A 269 42.19 -36.50 7.60
C GLU A 269 43.71 -36.37 7.39
N THR A 270 44.50 -37.13 8.15
CA THR A 270 45.97 -37.17 8.04
C THR A 270 46.38 -37.85 6.74
N VAL A 271 45.68 -38.91 6.36
CA VAL A 271 45.92 -39.63 5.09
C VAL A 271 45.57 -38.74 3.90
N SER A 272 44.42 -38.05 3.93
CA SER A 272 44.03 -37.13 2.85
C SER A 272 45.05 -36.03 2.66
N THR A 273 45.44 -35.34 3.76
CA THR A 273 46.46 -34.27 3.71
C THR A 273 47.82 -34.78 3.21
N PHE A 274 48.22 -35.98 3.59
CA PHE A 274 49.44 -36.60 3.09
C PHE A 274 49.36 -36.84 1.58
N LEU A 275 48.28 -37.44 1.10
CA LEU A 275 48.09 -37.73 -0.33
C LEU A 275 47.99 -36.46 -1.15
N GLU A 276 47.33 -35.40 -0.62
CA GLU A 276 47.28 -34.10 -1.29
C GLU A 276 48.65 -33.45 -1.45
N LYS A 277 49.50 -33.54 -0.43
CA LYS A 277 50.86 -32.99 -0.46
C LYS A 277 51.85 -33.85 -1.22
N SER A 278 51.54 -35.12 -1.39
CA SER A 278 52.40 -36.11 -2.09
C SER A 278 52.42 -35.86 -3.62
N PRO A 279 53.48 -36.25 -4.34
CA PRO A 279 53.51 -36.22 -5.78
C PRO A 279 52.42 -37.10 -6.43
N ILE A 280 52.16 -36.90 -7.73
CA ILE A 280 51.16 -37.65 -8.50
C ILE A 280 51.55 -39.13 -8.68
N ALA A 281 52.84 -39.44 -8.64
CA ALA A 281 53.40 -40.77 -8.60
C ALA A 281 54.65 -40.78 -7.71
N ASN A 282 55.09 -41.98 -7.28
CA ASN A 282 56.30 -42.09 -6.46
C ASN A 282 57.57 -41.81 -7.28
N PRO A 283 58.24 -40.64 -7.09
CA PRO A 283 59.38 -40.24 -7.93
C PRO A 283 60.66 -41.06 -7.62
N ALA A 284 60.67 -41.84 -6.55
CA ALA A 284 61.78 -42.73 -6.22
C ALA A 284 61.69 -44.10 -6.94
N GLU A 285 60.48 -44.49 -7.37
CA GLU A 285 60.23 -45.75 -8.02
C GLU A 285 60.12 -45.66 -9.55
N THR A 286 59.62 -44.51 -10.04
CA THR A 286 59.44 -44.29 -11.47
C THR A 286 59.81 -42.87 -11.85
N ILE A 287 60.33 -42.74 -13.10
CA ILE A 287 60.62 -41.46 -13.76
C ILE A 287 59.62 -41.16 -14.87
N GLU A 288 58.68 -42.05 -15.10
CA GLU A 288 57.64 -41.97 -16.11
C GLU A 288 56.28 -41.98 -15.42
N LEU A 289 55.34 -41.23 -15.94
CA LEU A 289 53.95 -41.33 -15.52
C LEU A 289 53.32 -42.49 -16.27
N VAL A 290 53.01 -43.58 -15.55
CA VAL A 290 52.51 -44.82 -16.12
C VAL A 290 51.03 -44.98 -15.81
N ARG A 291 50.24 -45.27 -16.84
CA ARG A 291 48.79 -45.49 -16.74
C ARG A 291 48.48 -46.69 -15.86
N GLY A 292 47.62 -46.55 -14.88
CA GLY A 292 47.16 -47.63 -14.02
C GLY A 292 48.24 -48.26 -13.10
N SER A 293 49.41 -47.62 -12.95
CA SER A 293 50.46 -48.07 -12.07
C SER A 293 50.10 -47.99 -10.60
N ASP A 294 50.57 -48.95 -9.81
CA ASP A 294 50.45 -48.98 -8.35
C ASP A 294 51.25 -47.82 -7.67
N THR A 295 52.21 -47.26 -8.37
CA THR A 295 53.00 -46.12 -7.93
C THR A 295 52.22 -44.80 -7.97
N LEU A 296 51.03 -44.77 -8.58
CA LEU A 296 50.18 -43.59 -8.65
C LEU A 296 49.53 -43.29 -7.30
N ASN A 297 49.58 -42.03 -6.92
CA ASN A 297 48.88 -41.54 -5.75
C ASN A 297 47.36 -41.80 -5.91
N PRO A 298 46.74 -42.52 -4.93
CA PRO A 298 45.32 -42.89 -5.00
C PRO A 298 44.36 -41.75 -5.27
N LEU A 299 44.64 -40.54 -4.73
CA LEU A 299 43.80 -39.35 -4.92
C LEU A 299 43.78 -38.85 -6.39
N TRP A 300 44.80 -39.15 -7.17
CA TRP A 300 44.98 -38.67 -8.54
C TRP A 300 44.71 -39.72 -9.60
N ARG A 301 44.50 -41.02 -9.23
CA ARG A 301 44.32 -42.12 -10.18
C ARG A 301 43.25 -41.85 -11.22
N GLU A 302 42.06 -41.40 -10.80
CA GLU A 302 40.96 -41.12 -11.73
C GLU A 302 41.26 -39.97 -12.68
N LYS A 303 41.90 -38.90 -12.19
CA LYS A 303 42.31 -37.77 -13.04
C LYS A 303 43.41 -38.16 -14.03
N VAL A 304 44.37 -38.99 -13.61
CA VAL A 304 45.42 -39.56 -14.48
C VAL A 304 44.80 -40.46 -15.54
N LYS A 305 43.87 -41.31 -15.15
CA LYS A 305 43.12 -42.17 -16.08
C LYS A 305 42.36 -41.32 -17.11
N ALA A 306 41.59 -40.32 -16.66
CA ALA A 306 40.86 -39.44 -17.55
C ALA A 306 41.79 -38.67 -18.51
N PHE A 307 42.96 -38.27 -18.05
CA PHE A 307 44.00 -37.66 -18.91
C PHE A 307 44.50 -38.62 -19.99
N PHE A 308 44.87 -39.86 -19.63
CA PHE A 308 45.34 -40.86 -20.63
C PHE A 308 44.21 -41.23 -21.59
N ASP A 309 42.97 -41.39 -21.12
CA ASP A 309 41.82 -41.66 -21.99
C ASP A 309 41.61 -40.52 -23.00
N ALA A 310 41.74 -39.23 -22.56
CA ALA A 310 41.68 -38.08 -23.44
C ALA A 310 42.88 -38.02 -24.42
N LEU A 311 44.07 -38.40 -23.98
CA LEU A 311 45.25 -38.48 -24.80
C LEU A 311 45.15 -39.57 -25.88
N ASP A 312 44.68 -40.79 -25.51
CA ASP A 312 44.41 -41.87 -26.45
C ASP A 312 43.38 -41.43 -27.51
N ALA A 313 42.33 -40.76 -27.08
CA ALA A 313 41.33 -40.25 -27.98
C ALA A 313 41.90 -39.20 -28.95
N ALA A 314 42.88 -38.39 -28.52
CA ALA A 314 43.51 -37.36 -29.32
C ALA A 314 44.58 -37.91 -30.29
N GLU A 315 45.43 -38.79 -29.82
CA GLU A 315 46.51 -39.40 -30.61
C GLU A 315 46.00 -40.53 -31.54
N GLY A 316 44.83 -41.14 -31.25
CA GLY A 316 44.25 -42.24 -32.01
C GLY A 316 44.92 -43.58 -31.72
N ALA A 317 45.83 -43.68 -30.75
CA ALA A 317 46.53 -44.84 -30.32
C ALA A 317 46.69 -44.85 -28.78
N PRO A 318 46.69 -46.06 -28.12
CA PRO A 318 46.83 -46.13 -26.68
C PRO A 318 48.24 -45.71 -26.21
N VAL A 319 48.32 -44.76 -25.32
CA VAL A 319 49.55 -44.30 -24.67
C VAL A 319 49.63 -44.91 -23.27
N ALA A 320 50.62 -45.81 -23.05
CA ALA A 320 50.74 -46.47 -21.75
C ALA A 320 51.56 -45.71 -20.73
N LYS A 321 52.47 -44.82 -21.17
CA LYS A 321 53.39 -44.10 -20.29
C LYS A 321 53.80 -42.75 -20.92
N LEU A 322 54.20 -41.81 -20.09
CA LEU A 322 54.66 -40.52 -20.48
C LEU A 322 55.95 -40.15 -19.72
N ASN A 323 56.99 -39.76 -20.47
CA ASN A 323 58.20 -39.21 -19.89
C ASN A 323 58.17 -37.69 -19.87
N VAL A 324 59.17 -37.04 -19.24
CA VAL A 324 59.26 -35.58 -19.10
C VAL A 324 59.31 -34.85 -20.45
N ASP A 325 59.97 -35.42 -21.46
CA ASP A 325 60.09 -34.78 -22.77
C ASP A 325 58.75 -34.80 -23.51
N SER A 326 58.08 -35.97 -23.52
CA SER A 326 56.74 -36.14 -24.09
C SER A 326 55.72 -35.24 -23.38
N TRP A 327 55.82 -35.13 -22.06
CA TRP A 327 54.95 -34.24 -21.27
C TRP A 327 55.16 -32.78 -21.63
N ASN A 328 56.44 -32.32 -21.73
CA ASN A 328 56.74 -30.93 -22.11
C ASN A 328 56.37 -30.67 -23.59
N ALA A 329 56.57 -31.61 -24.50
CA ALA A 329 56.14 -31.53 -25.88
C ALA A 329 54.61 -31.40 -25.97
N LEU A 330 53.84 -32.17 -25.18
CA LEU A 330 52.40 -32.04 -25.13
C LEU A 330 51.94 -30.69 -24.60
N LYS A 331 52.55 -30.23 -23.52
CA LYS A 331 52.28 -28.84 -23.00
C LYS A 331 52.57 -27.78 -24.02
N ALA A 332 53.71 -27.83 -24.69
CA ALA A 332 54.09 -26.88 -25.73
C ALA A 332 53.10 -26.91 -26.91
N LYS A 333 52.65 -28.10 -27.32
CA LYS A 333 51.66 -28.27 -28.38
C LYS A 333 50.30 -27.73 -28.03
N LEU A 334 49.88 -27.83 -26.76
CA LEU A 334 48.56 -27.34 -26.26
C LEU A 334 48.60 -25.91 -25.74
N ALA A 335 49.76 -25.30 -25.51
CA ALA A 335 49.89 -23.93 -24.97
C ALA A 335 49.22 -22.87 -25.84
N PRO A 336 49.28 -22.92 -27.19
CA PRO A 336 48.56 -21.97 -28.04
C PRO A 336 47.04 -22.04 -27.81
N TYR A 337 46.44 -23.24 -27.70
CA TYR A 337 45.05 -23.45 -27.39
C TYR A 337 44.70 -22.87 -26.03
N GLY A 338 45.45 -23.13 -24.99
CA GLY A 338 45.21 -22.63 -23.66
C GLY A 338 45.18 -21.12 -23.61
N SER A 339 46.18 -20.44 -24.23
CA SER A 339 46.27 -19.00 -24.32
C SER A 339 45.12 -18.39 -25.13
N TRP A 340 44.72 -19.03 -26.21
CA TRP A 340 43.60 -18.62 -27.06
C TRP A 340 42.27 -18.82 -26.36
N SER A 341 42.00 -20.01 -25.80
CA SER A 341 40.75 -20.33 -25.09
C SER A 341 40.52 -19.45 -23.88
N ALA A 342 41.60 -19.12 -23.13
CA ALA A 342 41.51 -18.23 -21.96
C ALA A 342 41.11 -16.77 -22.29
N ARG A 343 41.24 -16.34 -23.53
CA ARG A 343 40.88 -14.99 -24.02
C ARG A 343 39.47 -14.93 -24.55
N LYS A 344 38.76 -16.07 -24.59
CA LYS A 344 37.34 -16.04 -24.94
C LYS A 344 36.52 -15.29 -23.91
N ASN A 345 35.94 -14.16 -24.30
CA ASN A 345 35.21 -13.27 -23.41
C ASN A 345 33.70 -13.52 -23.39
N THR A 346 33.16 -14.25 -24.38
CA THR A 346 31.72 -14.48 -24.48
C THR A 346 31.40 -15.76 -25.26
N ASP A 347 30.28 -16.41 -24.88
CA ASP A 347 29.75 -17.60 -25.57
C ASP A 347 28.50 -17.26 -26.44
N ILE A 348 28.03 -16.00 -26.41
CA ILE A 348 26.78 -15.62 -27.08
C ILE A 348 26.82 -15.79 -28.59
N PHE A 349 28.02 -15.72 -29.21
CA PHE A 349 28.21 -15.84 -30.66
C PHE A 349 28.55 -17.27 -31.12
N ASP A 350 28.64 -18.25 -30.25
CA ASP A 350 29.07 -19.64 -30.63
C ASP A 350 28.15 -20.29 -31.67
N LYS A 351 26.84 -19.94 -31.61
CA LYS A 351 25.81 -20.45 -32.54
C LYS A 351 25.38 -19.39 -33.57
N PHE A 352 26.05 -18.25 -33.60
CA PHE A 352 25.69 -17.15 -34.50
C PHE A 352 26.49 -17.25 -35.81
N ASP A 353 25.90 -16.77 -36.92
CA ASP A 353 26.59 -16.77 -38.21
C ASP A 353 27.76 -15.76 -38.21
N ARG A 354 28.96 -16.29 -38.27
CA ARG A 354 30.21 -15.49 -38.27
C ARG A 354 30.30 -14.52 -39.48
N ASN A 355 29.78 -14.97 -40.65
CA ASN A 355 29.83 -14.13 -41.85
C ASN A 355 28.85 -12.96 -41.73
N LEU A 356 27.69 -13.18 -41.12
CA LEU A 356 26.76 -12.11 -40.86
C LEU A 356 27.30 -11.10 -39.83
N LEU A 357 27.98 -11.60 -38.79
CA LEU A 357 28.61 -10.74 -37.79
C LEU A 357 29.74 -9.85 -38.41
N ARG A 358 30.54 -10.44 -39.33
CA ARG A 358 31.53 -9.68 -40.08
C ARG A 358 30.89 -8.63 -41.00
N ALA A 359 29.80 -9.00 -41.68
CA ALA A 359 29.08 -8.13 -42.59
C ALA A 359 28.48 -6.90 -41.86
N TYR A 360 28.03 -7.02 -40.61
CA TYR A 360 27.58 -5.88 -39.84
C TYR A 360 28.71 -4.87 -39.59
N ALA A 361 29.92 -5.32 -39.29
CA ALA A 361 31.08 -4.45 -39.10
C ALA A 361 31.56 -3.85 -40.42
N GLU A 362 31.70 -4.64 -41.50
CA GLU A 362 32.20 -4.21 -42.80
C GLU A 362 31.33 -3.18 -43.51
N LYS A 363 29.99 -3.30 -43.37
CA LYS A 363 29.00 -2.37 -43.94
C LYS A 363 28.77 -1.12 -43.11
N ASN A 364 29.55 -0.89 -42.08
CA ASN A 364 29.36 0.23 -41.13
C ASN A 364 27.96 0.31 -40.50
N THR A 365 27.31 -0.84 -40.31
CA THR A 365 25.93 -0.91 -39.77
C THR A 365 25.86 -0.31 -38.37
N TYR A 366 26.89 -0.54 -37.53
CA TYR A 366 26.96 0.02 -36.20
C TYR A 366 27.04 1.56 -36.22
N ALA A 367 27.81 2.14 -37.12
CA ALA A 367 27.90 3.60 -37.26
C ALA A 367 26.55 4.22 -37.71
N LEU A 368 25.82 3.52 -38.59
CA LEU A 368 24.48 3.93 -38.98
C LEU A 368 23.51 3.89 -37.79
N LEU A 369 23.51 2.81 -37.01
CA LEU A 369 22.68 2.67 -35.83
C LEU A 369 23.02 3.70 -34.73
N HIS A 370 24.27 3.97 -34.48
CA HIS A 370 24.69 5.06 -33.59
C HIS A 370 24.16 6.42 -34.06
N LYS A 371 24.25 6.71 -35.36
CA LYS A 371 23.70 7.95 -35.93
C LYS A 371 22.18 8.04 -35.78
N LEU A 372 21.45 6.92 -35.97
CA LEU A 372 19.99 6.88 -35.77
C LEU A 372 19.64 7.17 -34.32
N ILE A 373 20.34 6.56 -33.33
CA ILE A 373 20.16 6.80 -31.92
C ILE A 373 20.48 8.26 -31.56
N GLU A 374 21.58 8.83 -32.11
CA GLU A 374 21.97 10.22 -31.86
C GLU A 374 20.93 11.19 -32.42
N ASN A 375 20.39 10.92 -33.61
CA ASN A 375 19.32 11.72 -34.20
C ASN A 375 18.04 11.62 -33.36
N ASP A 376 17.71 10.44 -32.83
CA ASP A 376 16.56 10.25 -31.96
C ASP A 376 16.73 11.06 -30.67
N VAL A 377 17.86 10.94 -30.00
CA VAL A 377 18.17 11.73 -28.79
C VAL A 377 18.07 13.22 -29.03
N ALA A 378 18.40 13.72 -30.23
CA ALA A 378 18.28 15.13 -30.57
C ALA A 378 16.80 15.62 -30.54
N VAL A 379 15.84 14.74 -30.79
CA VAL A 379 14.39 15.06 -30.72
C VAL A 379 13.89 15.09 -29.25
N SER A 380 14.64 14.55 -28.32
CA SER A 380 14.25 14.47 -26.89
C SER A 380 13.92 15.82 -26.27
N ALA A 381 14.58 16.90 -26.71
CA ALA A 381 14.34 18.25 -26.23
C ALA A 381 12.92 18.73 -26.58
N ASP A 382 12.42 18.40 -27.77
CA ASP A 382 11.05 18.77 -28.20
C ASP A 382 10.00 17.99 -27.42
N LEU A 383 10.24 16.71 -27.13
CA LEU A 383 9.36 15.91 -26.31
C LEU A 383 9.34 16.39 -24.85
N ALA A 384 10.51 16.77 -24.30
CA ALA A 384 10.60 17.39 -22.98
C ALA A 384 9.81 18.71 -22.92
N ASN A 385 9.92 19.52 -23.96
CA ASN A 385 9.17 20.77 -24.07
C ASN A 385 7.66 20.52 -24.18
N CYS A 386 7.21 19.48 -24.89
CA CYS A 386 5.79 19.09 -24.95
C CYS A 386 5.25 18.69 -23.57
N LYS A 387 6.02 17.92 -22.80
CA LYS A 387 5.68 17.58 -21.40
C LYS A 387 5.56 18.82 -20.52
N GLU A 388 6.42 19.82 -20.71
CA GLU A 388 6.34 21.09 -19.99
C GLU A 388 5.08 21.89 -20.39
N VAL A 389 4.69 21.91 -21.68
CA VAL A 389 3.43 22.53 -22.15
C VAL A 389 2.23 21.82 -21.52
N ARG A 390 2.20 20.49 -21.56
CA ARG A 390 1.16 19.66 -20.93
C ARG A 390 1.05 19.95 -19.44
N LYS A 391 2.17 20.03 -18.72
CA LYS A 391 2.23 20.40 -17.31
C LYS A 391 1.63 21.78 -17.05
N LEU A 392 1.91 22.76 -17.90
CA LEU A 392 1.37 24.12 -17.78
C LEU A 392 -0.16 24.14 -17.94
N ILE A 393 -0.70 23.38 -18.90
CA ILE A 393 -2.15 23.25 -19.11
C ILE A 393 -2.80 22.60 -17.88
N LEU A 394 -2.23 21.51 -17.36
CA LEU A 394 -2.71 20.83 -16.15
C LEU A 394 -2.71 21.79 -14.94
N PHE A 395 -1.66 22.57 -14.78
CA PHE A 395 -1.61 23.59 -13.73
C PHE A 395 -2.68 24.66 -13.92
N GLN A 396 -2.88 25.14 -15.13
CA GLN A 396 -3.93 26.13 -15.40
C GLN A 396 -5.33 25.58 -15.09
N GLN A 397 -5.58 24.31 -15.36
CA GLN A 397 -6.87 23.69 -15.17
C GLN A 397 -7.17 23.37 -13.69
N TYR A 398 -6.21 22.85 -12.94
CA TYR A 398 -6.46 22.27 -11.61
C TYR A 398 -5.89 23.08 -10.44
N MET A 399 -4.94 24.00 -10.65
CA MET A 399 -4.22 24.68 -9.57
C MET A 399 -5.14 25.49 -8.63
N LEU A 400 -6.11 26.22 -9.15
CA LEU A 400 -7.02 27.00 -8.29
C LEU A 400 -7.88 26.11 -7.39
N ASP A 401 -8.38 25.00 -7.93
CA ASP A 401 -9.14 24.04 -7.13
C ASP A 401 -8.26 23.37 -6.09
N PHE A 402 -7.03 22.99 -6.47
CA PHE A 402 -6.07 22.42 -5.54
C PHE A 402 -5.77 23.40 -4.38
N LEU A 403 -5.49 24.66 -4.67
CA LEU A 403 -5.22 25.67 -3.64
C LEU A 403 -6.42 25.94 -2.74
N ASN A 404 -7.65 25.86 -3.27
CA ASN A 404 -8.88 25.94 -2.50
C ASN A 404 -9.19 24.67 -1.67
N ASN A 405 -8.39 23.62 -1.80
CA ASN A 405 -8.41 22.40 -0.98
C ASN A 405 -7.10 22.20 -0.19
N PHE A 406 -6.11 23.09 -0.33
CA PHE A 406 -4.80 23.00 0.32
C PHE A 406 -4.46 24.27 1.13
N VAL A 407 -4.33 25.41 0.48
CA VAL A 407 -4.03 26.70 1.15
C VAL A 407 -5.23 27.18 1.99
N CYS A 408 -6.42 26.95 1.49
CA CYS A 408 -7.68 27.10 2.23
C CYS A 408 -8.57 25.89 1.94
N LEU A 409 -9.63 25.69 2.74
CA LEU A 409 -10.60 24.60 2.56
C LEU A 409 -11.97 25.18 2.17
N HIS A 410 -11.96 26.15 1.26
CA HIS A 410 -13.19 26.81 0.81
C HIS A 410 -14.17 25.82 0.18
N ASN A 411 -13.69 24.95 -0.70
CA ASN A 411 -14.52 23.99 -1.42
C ASN A 411 -15.17 22.97 -0.45
N LEU A 412 -14.45 22.55 0.60
CA LEU A 412 -15.00 21.64 1.60
C LEU A 412 -16.27 22.18 2.29
N PHE A 413 -16.32 23.48 2.53
CA PHE A 413 -17.45 24.14 3.23
C PHE A 413 -18.50 24.73 2.27
N ASN A 414 -18.31 24.58 0.95
CA ASN A 414 -19.29 24.99 -0.05
C ASN A 414 -19.91 23.76 -0.74
N PRO A 415 -21.18 23.45 -0.48
CA PRO A 415 -21.83 22.24 -1.06
C PRO A 415 -21.95 22.26 -2.59
N GLU A 416 -21.77 23.44 -3.22
CA GLU A 416 -21.87 23.61 -4.68
C GLU A 416 -20.54 23.34 -5.40
N LEU A 417 -19.41 23.31 -4.65
CA LEU A 417 -18.09 23.11 -5.21
C LEU A 417 -17.55 21.72 -4.86
N PRO A 418 -16.90 21.03 -5.80
CA PRO A 418 -16.25 19.75 -5.51
C PRO A 418 -15.06 19.95 -4.57
N SER A 419 -14.96 19.12 -3.54
CA SER A 419 -13.80 19.08 -2.66
C SER A 419 -12.89 17.93 -3.05
N MET A 420 -11.61 18.20 -3.24
CA MET A 420 -10.63 17.15 -3.58
C MET A 420 -10.37 16.16 -2.45
N ILE A 421 -10.81 16.47 -1.23
CA ILE A 421 -10.67 15.56 -0.07
C ILE A 421 -11.86 14.62 0.03
N GLN A 422 -13.01 14.99 -0.53
CA GLN A 422 -14.24 14.21 -0.49
C GLN A 422 -14.32 13.34 -1.75
N VAL A 423 -14.56 12.04 -1.56
CA VAL A 423 -14.62 11.06 -2.65
C VAL A 423 -16.00 10.99 -3.30
N GLY A 424 -17.02 11.48 -2.60
CA GLY A 424 -18.40 11.42 -3.05
C GLY A 424 -19.39 11.53 -1.90
N LYS A 425 -20.60 10.99 -2.08
CA LYS A 425 -21.74 11.12 -1.16
C LYS A 425 -22.32 9.76 -0.79
N LEU A 426 -22.47 9.50 0.52
CA LEU A 426 -23.12 8.30 1.03
C LEU A 426 -24.59 8.61 1.34
N VAL A 427 -25.49 7.78 0.86
CA VAL A 427 -26.90 7.79 1.22
C VAL A 427 -27.19 6.57 2.08
N MET A 428 -27.57 6.81 3.34
CA MET A 428 -27.87 5.78 4.32
C MET A 428 -28.79 6.35 5.41
N ASP A 429 -29.70 5.54 5.93
CA ASP A 429 -30.57 5.92 7.04
C ASP A 429 -31.44 7.17 6.79
N GLY A 430 -31.87 7.36 5.53
CA GLY A 430 -32.64 8.55 5.11
C GLY A 430 -31.85 9.87 5.13
N ARG A 431 -30.52 9.80 5.22
CA ARG A 431 -29.61 10.94 5.29
C ARG A 431 -28.56 10.86 4.20
N MET A 432 -28.04 12.03 3.87
CA MET A 432 -26.88 12.18 3.00
C MET A 432 -25.66 12.57 3.85
N PHE A 433 -24.54 11.89 3.60
CA PHE A 433 -23.25 12.14 4.21
C PHE A 433 -22.28 12.56 3.11
N THR A 434 -21.75 13.77 3.19
CA THR A 434 -20.82 14.29 2.16
C THR A 434 -19.38 14.26 2.61
N LEU A 435 -19.10 14.19 3.92
CA LEU A 435 -17.72 14.07 4.41
C LEU A 435 -17.28 12.59 4.38
N CYS A 436 -16.93 12.15 3.18
CA CYS A 436 -16.46 10.81 2.85
C CYS A 436 -15.02 10.89 2.34
N THR A 437 -14.08 10.24 3.00
CA THR A 437 -12.64 10.29 2.66
C THR A 437 -12.09 8.90 2.44
N LEU A 438 -11.09 8.77 1.56
CA LEU A 438 -10.36 7.50 1.37
C LEU A 438 -9.54 7.15 2.61
N VAL A 439 -9.42 5.87 2.92
CA VAL A 439 -8.64 5.35 4.04
C VAL A 439 -7.63 4.34 3.55
N PRO A 440 -6.39 4.75 3.28
CA PRO A 440 -5.33 3.83 2.87
C PRO A 440 -4.95 2.86 3.99
N ASN A 441 -4.77 3.37 5.21
CA ASN A 441 -4.42 2.59 6.40
C ASN A 441 -5.48 2.73 7.49
N TYR A 442 -6.37 1.75 7.59
CA TYR A 442 -7.47 1.75 8.55
C TYR A 442 -7.02 1.81 10.02
N ALA A 443 -6.00 1.04 10.41
CA ALA A 443 -5.59 0.92 11.81
C ALA A 443 -5.03 2.24 12.36
N GLU A 444 -4.20 2.91 11.57
CA GLU A 444 -3.61 4.20 11.90
C GLU A 444 -4.67 5.30 11.89
N HIS A 445 -5.51 5.34 10.84
CA HIS A 445 -6.61 6.28 10.72
C HIS A 445 -7.55 6.22 11.94
N LYS A 446 -7.97 5.01 12.34
CA LYS A 446 -8.84 4.82 13.49
C LYS A 446 -8.22 5.33 14.79
N LYS A 447 -6.92 5.10 15.00
CA LYS A 447 -6.20 5.55 16.20
C LYS A 447 -6.25 7.08 16.33
N ILE A 448 -6.00 7.80 15.24
CA ILE A 448 -6.01 9.27 15.23
C ILE A 448 -7.44 9.82 15.38
N VAL A 449 -8.40 9.21 14.66
CA VAL A 449 -9.82 9.63 14.67
C VAL A 449 -10.44 9.48 16.05
N MET A 450 -10.06 8.48 16.84
CA MET A 450 -10.56 8.32 18.22
C MET A 450 -10.33 9.55 19.10
N GLU A 451 -9.33 10.35 18.80
CA GLU A 451 -9.02 11.60 19.52
C GLU A 451 -9.74 12.84 18.94
N SER A 452 -10.49 12.69 17.84
CA SER A 452 -11.17 13.80 17.16
C SER A 452 -12.50 14.21 17.80
N ASP A 453 -13.05 13.36 18.68
CA ASP A 453 -14.42 13.42 19.23
C ASP A 453 -15.51 13.43 18.15
N ILE A 454 -15.20 13.02 16.92
CA ILE A 454 -16.14 12.89 15.81
C ILE A 454 -16.62 11.44 15.69
N CYS A 455 -17.91 11.28 15.43
CA CYS A 455 -18.48 9.97 15.10
C CYS A 455 -18.13 9.60 13.67
N VAL A 456 -17.47 8.44 13.46
CA VAL A 456 -17.00 8.01 12.14
C VAL A 456 -17.41 6.59 11.85
N MET A 457 -17.99 6.37 10.67
CA MET A 457 -18.28 5.06 10.09
C MET A 457 -17.15 4.68 9.14
N TYR A 458 -16.71 3.42 9.21
CA TYR A 458 -15.78 2.83 8.23
C TYR A 458 -16.56 1.90 7.33
N LEU A 459 -16.45 2.11 6.03
CA LEU A 459 -17.21 1.39 5.01
C LEU A 459 -16.29 0.67 4.03
N ASP A 460 -16.67 -0.57 3.72
CA ASP A 460 -16.25 -1.25 2.52
C ASP A 460 -17.23 -0.86 1.39
N VAL A 461 -16.69 -0.24 0.36
CA VAL A 461 -17.45 0.22 -0.79
C VAL A 461 -17.03 -0.59 -2.02
N THR A 462 -17.98 -1.27 -2.64
CA THR A 462 -17.71 -2.20 -3.72
C THR A 462 -18.58 -1.92 -4.94
N ARG A 463 -18.04 -2.15 -6.13
CA ARG A 463 -18.76 -2.05 -7.40
C ARG A 463 -18.32 -3.19 -8.30
N LYS A 464 -19.30 -3.91 -8.85
CA LYS A 464 -19.08 -4.89 -9.91
C LYS A 464 -19.28 -4.21 -11.26
N ALA A 465 -18.28 -4.24 -12.12
CA ALA A 465 -18.36 -3.77 -13.50
C ALA A 465 -17.88 -4.91 -14.42
N GLY A 466 -18.82 -5.69 -14.97
CA GLY A 466 -18.50 -6.91 -15.70
C GLY A 466 -17.86 -7.97 -14.78
N ASN A 467 -16.69 -8.48 -15.18
CA ASN A 467 -15.92 -9.47 -14.39
C ASN A 467 -14.99 -8.83 -13.35
N GLU A 468 -14.82 -7.51 -13.36
CA GLU A 468 -13.98 -6.82 -12.39
C GLU A 468 -14.78 -6.35 -11.17
N GLN A 469 -14.27 -6.66 -9.99
CA GLN A 469 -14.78 -6.12 -8.73
C GLN A 469 -13.80 -5.07 -8.21
N LYS A 470 -14.22 -3.81 -8.23
CA LYS A 470 -13.47 -2.71 -7.60
C LYS A 470 -13.94 -2.52 -6.18
N SER A 471 -13.01 -2.26 -5.27
CA SER A 471 -13.30 -2.00 -3.86
C SER A 471 -12.45 -0.84 -3.32
N MET A 472 -13.02 -0.08 -2.38
CA MET A 472 -12.32 0.98 -1.66
C MET A 472 -12.81 1.04 -0.22
N LYS A 473 -11.95 1.50 0.69
CA LYS A 473 -12.31 1.74 2.10
C LYS A 473 -12.49 3.23 2.34
N LEU A 474 -13.61 3.58 2.95
CA LEU A 474 -13.94 4.96 3.25
C LEU A 474 -14.14 5.19 4.75
N ALA A 475 -13.75 6.38 5.22
CA ALA A 475 -14.19 6.94 6.48
C ALA A 475 -15.23 8.01 6.21
N VAL A 476 -16.38 7.88 6.88
CA VAL A 476 -17.51 8.80 6.73
C VAL A 476 -17.84 9.42 8.07
N ALA A 477 -17.73 10.73 8.18
CA ALA A 477 -18.05 11.44 9.40
C ALA A 477 -19.56 11.65 9.55
N VAL A 478 -20.10 11.23 10.69
CA VAL A 478 -21.47 11.51 11.11
C VAL A 478 -21.47 12.77 11.96
N THR A 479 -21.90 13.87 11.39
CA THR A 479 -21.72 15.21 12.01
C THR A 479 -22.98 15.80 12.58
N SER A 480 -24.17 15.25 12.21
CA SER A 480 -25.47 15.76 12.63
C SER A 480 -26.53 14.63 12.70
N GLY A 481 -27.61 14.86 13.39
CA GLY A 481 -28.73 13.93 13.54
C GLY A 481 -28.57 12.99 14.74
N HIS A 482 -28.67 11.67 14.51
CA HIS A 482 -28.56 10.63 15.52
C HIS A 482 -27.79 9.43 14.99
N VAL A 483 -27.21 8.62 15.88
CA VAL A 483 -26.45 7.39 15.52
C VAL A 483 -27.20 6.09 15.87
N ARG A 484 -28.45 6.17 16.32
CA ARG A 484 -29.22 5.02 16.82
C ARG A 484 -29.33 3.88 15.81
N ASN A 485 -29.55 4.22 14.53
CA ASN A 485 -29.73 3.23 13.45
C ASN A 485 -28.44 2.91 12.69
N ILE A 486 -27.28 3.36 13.19
CA ILE A 486 -25.97 3.09 12.59
C ILE A 486 -25.32 1.95 13.38
N PHE A 487 -24.99 0.87 12.69
CA PHE A 487 -24.38 -0.33 13.27
C PHE A 487 -23.50 -1.04 12.22
N VAL A 488 -22.59 -1.86 12.69
CA VAL A 488 -21.73 -2.68 11.82
C VAL A 488 -22.60 -3.66 11.04
N GLY A 489 -22.37 -3.72 9.71
CA GLY A 489 -23.17 -4.53 8.79
C GLY A 489 -24.29 -3.79 8.08
N LYS A 490 -24.61 -2.55 8.47
CA LYS A 490 -25.61 -1.73 7.77
C LYS A 490 -25.14 -1.40 6.37
N CYS A 491 -26.03 -1.51 5.39
CA CYS A 491 -25.80 -1.21 4.00
C CYS A 491 -26.37 0.17 3.62
N GLY A 492 -25.77 0.78 2.62
CA GLY A 492 -26.16 2.04 1.99
C GLY A 492 -25.66 2.10 0.57
N VAL A 493 -25.89 3.23 -0.10
CA VAL A 493 -25.46 3.48 -1.47
C VAL A 493 -24.51 4.66 -1.47
N PHE A 494 -23.37 4.50 -2.13
CA PHE A 494 -22.36 5.52 -2.30
C PHE A 494 -22.31 6.01 -3.74
N PHE A 495 -22.30 7.32 -3.93
CA PHE A 495 -22.21 7.99 -5.21
C PHE A 495 -20.87 8.70 -5.30
N THR A 496 -20.06 8.38 -6.29
CA THR A 496 -18.85 9.13 -6.63
C THR A 496 -19.20 10.39 -7.42
N ASP A 497 -18.30 11.35 -7.50
CA ASP A 497 -18.54 12.64 -8.17
C ASP A 497 -18.73 12.49 -9.70
N ASP A 498 -18.24 11.40 -10.29
CA ASP A 498 -18.49 11.00 -11.69
C ASP A 498 -19.91 10.39 -11.91
N GLY A 499 -20.73 10.33 -10.86
CA GLY A 499 -22.07 9.76 -10.89
C GLY A 499 -22.14 8.23 -10.81
N ALA A 500 -21.02 7.55 -10.59
CA ALA A 500 -21.03 6.10 -10.44
C ALA A 500 -21.62 5.67 -9.10
N VAL A 501 -22.40 4.58 -9.12
CA VAL A 501 -23.12 4.03 -7.97
C VAL A 501 -22.38 2.81 -7.43
N TRP A 502 -22.19 2.76 -6.11
CA TRP A 502 -21.46 1.71 -5.42
C TRP A 502 -22.25 1.20 -4.22
N ASP A 503 -22.13 -0.08 -3.92
CA ASP A 503 -22.65 -0.67 -2.69
C ASP A 503 -21.72 -0.36 -1.52
N ALA A 504 -22.27 0.14 -0.43
CA ALA A 504 -21.52 0.52 0.75
C ALA A 504 -22.01 -0.28 1.96
N LYS A 505 -21.09 -0.85 2.76
CA LYS A 505 -21.38 -1.61 3.97
C LYS A 505 -20.46 -1.16 5.10
N ILE A 506 -21.03 -0.89 6.26
CA ILE A 506 -20.27 -0.54 7.46
C ILE A 506 -19.57 -1.79 8.00
N PHE A 507 -18.23 -1.74 8.11
CA PHE A 507 -17.45 -2.81 8.75
C PHE A 507 -16.97 -2.43 10.15
N ASP A 508 -16.87 -1.13 10.45
CA ASP A 508 -16.51 -0.65 11.79
C ASP A 508 -17.08 0.75 12.06
N PHE A 509 -17.10 1.15 13.33
CA PHE A 509 -17.81 2.34 13.76
C PHE A 509 -17.21 2.94 15.05
N VAL A 510 -16.77 4.18 14.99
CA VAL A 510 -16.32 4.94 16.16
C VAL A 510 -17.49 5.79 16.68
N ARG A 511 -18.10 5.35 17.77
CA ARG A 511 -19.28 6.01 18.34
C ARG A 511 -18.89 7.22 19.18
N GLN A 512 -19.43 8.38 18.83
CA GLN A 512 -19.34 9.64 19.59
C GLN A 512 -20.70 10.36 19.49
N PRO A 513 -21.06 11.20 20.45
CA PRO A 513 -22.34 11.95 20.40
C PRO A 513 -22.30 12.97 19.26
N VAL A 514 -23.36 12.98 18.43
CA VAL A 514 -23.48 13.91 17.28
C VAL A 514 -24.43 15.08 17.54
N SER A 515 -25.26 14.97 18.57
CA SER A 515 -26.27 15.98 18.94
C SER A 515 -26.45 16.08 20.47
N ILE A 516 -26.97 17.22 20.93
CA ILE A 516 -27.26 17.45 22.36
C ILE A 516 -28.21 16.37 22.92
N PRO A 517 -29.33 15.99 22.24
CA PRO A 517 -30.21 14.91 22.74
C PRO A 517 -29.50 13.58 22.91
N GLU A 518 -28.52 13.28 22.06
CA GLU A 518 -27.73 12.04 22.20
C GLU A 518 -26.74 12.12 23.36
N ALA A 519 -26.07 13.24 23.55
CA ALA A 519 -25.18 13.46 24.68
C ALA A 519 -25.90 13.28 26.02
N ILE A 520 -27.15 13.74 26.11
CA ILE A 520 -28.00 13.57 27.31
C ILE A 520 -28.41 12.10 27.50
N LYS A 521 -28.60 11.35 26.42
CA LYS A 521 -29.00 9.91 26.47
C LYS A 521 -27.81 8.96 26.62
N GLU A 522 -26.58 9.44 26.47
CA GLU A 522 -25.35 8.63 26.52
C GLU A 522 -25.21 7.77 27.80
N PRO A 523 -25.53 8.26 29.02
CA PRO A 523 -25.48 7.41 30.21
C PRO A 523 -26.39 6.18 30.14
N PHE A 524 -27.58 6.35 29.55
CA PHE A 524 -28.56 5.25 29.42
C PHE A 524 -28.06 4.22 28.41
N TYR A 525 -27.43 4.64 27.31
CA TYR A 525 -26.84 3.71 26.36
C TYR A 525 -25.66 2.95 26.96
N LYS A 526 -24.78 3.63 27.67
CA LYS A 526 -23.65 2.99 28.37
C LYS A 526 -24.11 2.01 29.45
N PHE A 527 -25.17 2.37 30.18
CA PHE A 527 -25.77 1.48 31.17
C PHE A 527 -26.39 0.24 30.50
N ALA A 528 -27.16 0.42 29.42
CA ALA A 528 -27.71 -0.68 28.65
C ALA A 528 -26.64 -1.62 28.10
N GLU A 529 -25.57 -1.08 27.52
CA GLU A 529 -24.43 -1.86 27.05
C GLU A 529 -23.69 -2.60 28.19
N PHE A 530 -23.57 -1.97 29.36
CA PHE A 530 -22.99 -2.62 30.53
C PHE A 530 -23.84 -3.81 30.96
N VAL A 531 -25.16 -3.63 31.06
CA VAL A 531 -26.09 -4.72 31.41
C VAL A 531 -26.04 -5.83 30.38
N GLN A 532 -26.04 -5.49 29.09
CA GLN A 532 -25.93 -6.46 28.00
C GLN A 532 -24.63 -7.26 28.08
N ARG A 533 -23.48 -6.60 28.27
CA ARG A 533 -22.19 -7.28 28.44
C ARG A 533 -22.14 -8.20 29.65
N GLN A 534 -22.81 -7.84 30.74
CA GLN A 534 -22.94 -8.71 31.91
C GLN A 534 -23.83 -9.91 31.61
N ALA A 535 -24.95 -9.67 30.93
CA ALA A 535 -25.85 -10.73 30.49
C ALA A 535 -25.12 -11.69 29.53
N ASP A 536 -24.42 -11.17 28.52
CA ASP A 536 -23.66 -11.97 27.57
C ASP A 536 -22.58 -12.82 28.25
N LYS A 537 -21.87 -12.26 29.25
CA LYS A 537 -20.91 -13.02 30.07
C LYS A 537 -21.56 -14.15 30.84
N LEU A 538 -22.71 -13.89 31.44
CA LEU A 538 -23.49 -14.91 32.17
C LEU A 538 -24.00 -16.01 31.23
N PHE A 539 -24.50 -15.65 30.05
CA PHE A 539 -24.95 -16.59 29.03
C PHE A 539 -23.78 -17.38 28.40
N ALA A 540 -22.67 -16.74 28.10
CA ALA A 540 -21.48 -17.39 27.54
C ALA A 540 -20.88 -18.40 28.55
N THR A 541 -20.87 -18.08 29.83
CA THR A 541 -20.43 -19.01 30.90
C THR A 541 -21.37 -20.21 31.01
N ARG A 542 -22.68 -19.99 30.89
CA ARG A 542 -23.68 -21.09 30.85
C ARG A 542 -23.56 -21.94 29.60
N SER A 543 -23.40 -21.35 28.41
CA SER A 543 -23.20 -22.07 27.15
C SER A 543 -21.98 -22.98 27.20
N LYS A 544 -20.83 -22.47 27.67
CA LYS A 544 -19.60 -23.27 27.84
C LYS A 544 -19.79 -24.44 28.82
N ASN A 545 -20.49 -24.21 29.94
CA ASN A 545 -20.80 -25.27 30.87
C ASN A 545 -21.77 -26.33 30.28
N TYR A 546 -22.71 -25.93 29.40
CA TYR A 546 -23.56 -26.84 28.67
C TYR A 546 -22.80 -27.67 27.63
N GLU A 547 -21.92 -27.02 26.83
CA GLU A 547 -21.07 -27.72 25.84
C GLU A 547 -20.12 -28.72 26.52
N THR A 548 -19.54 -28.36 27.66
CA THR A 548 -18.64 -29.24 28.40
C THR A 548 -19.42 -30.44 29.02
N ASN A 549 -20.62 -30.20 29.52
CA ASN A 549 -21.45 -31.29 30.08
C ASN A 549 -22.04 -32.20 28.99
N VAL A 550 -22.43 -31.67 27.84
CA VAL A 550 -22.89 -32.46 26.69
C VAL A 550 -21.71 -33.20 26.03
N GLY A 551 -20.56 -32.58 25.92
CA GLY A 551 -19.31 -33.21 25.42
C GLY A 551 -18.91 -34.42 26.32
N ASN A 552 -18.93 -34.25 27.63
CA ASN A 552 -18.60 -35.32 28.58
C ASN A 552 -19.64 -36.45 28.58
N SER A 553 -20.94 -36.16 28.40
CA SER A 553 -21.97 -37.18 28.29
C SER A 553 -21.94 -37.95 26.98
N ILE A 554 -21.54 -37.33 25.88
CA ILE A 554 -21.34 -38.01 24.58
C ILE A 554 -20.07 -38.88 24.59
N GLN A 555 -18.98 -38.46 25.24
CA GLN A 555 -17.78 -39.29 25.40
C GLN A 555 -18.03 -40.48 26.32
N ALA A 556 -18.88 -40.39 27.34
CA ALA A 556 -19.25 -41.48 28.21
C ALA A 556 -20.09 -42.56 27.49
N HIS A 557 -20.78 -42.23 26.41
CA HIS A 557 -21.62 -43.17 25.63
C HIS A 557 -20.96 -43.66 24.34
N ALA A 558 -19.78 -43.19 24.01
CA ALA A 558 -19.05 -43.53 22.76
C ALA A 558 -17.92 -44.54 22.92
N GLN A 559 -17.81 -45.24 24.09
CA GLN A 559 -16.85 -46.34 24.21
C GLN A 559 -17.49 -47.60 23.61
N PRO A 560 -16.90 -48.19 22.53
CA PRO A 560 -17.37 -49.47 22.01
C PRO A 560 -17.08 -50.58 23.03
N ALA A 561 -18.07 -51.37 23.35
CA ALA A 561 -17.91 -52.61 24.13
C ALA A 561 -16.94 -53.56 23.42
N THR A 562 -15.75 -53.75 23.97
CA THR A 562 -14.83 -54.78 23.57
C THR A 562 -15.38 -56.13 23.97
N PRO A 563 -15.36 -57.19 23.08
CA PRO A 563 -15.82 -58.53 23.42
C PRO A 563 -14.89 -59.13 24.48
N ALA A 564 -15.50 -59.76 25.49
CA ALA A 564 -14.78 -60.44 26.56
C ALA A 564 -14.04 -61.68 26.02
N VAL A 565 -12.73 -61.72 26.24
CA VAL A 565 -11.92 -62.92 26.06
C VAL A 565 -11.91 -63.72 27.38
N PRO A 566 -12.25 -64.98 27.39
CA PRO A 566 -12.25 -65.77 28.63
C PRO A 566 -10.83 -66.12 29.05
N GLY A 567 -10.42 -65.76 30.26
CA GLY A 567 -9.23 -66.34 30.87
C GLY A 567 -8.24 -65.41 31.57
N LYS A 568 -8.64 -64.34 32.23
CA LYS A 568 -7.79 -63.67 33.24
C LYS A 568 -8.61 -63.12 34.42
N PRO A 569 -8.14 -63.29 35.66
CA PRO A 569 -8.89 -62.82 36.83
C PRO A 569 -8.90 -61.31 36.92
N ALA A 570 -10.01 -60.76 37.36
CA ALA A 570 -10.26 -59.32 37.52
C ALA A 570 -9.35 -58.72 38.62
N PRO A 571 -8.87 -57.48 38.42
CA PRO A 571 -8.16 -56.77 39.47
C PRO A 571 -9.10 -56.35 40.61
N PRO A 572 -8.62 -56.22 41.85
CA PRO A 572 -9.46 -55.94 43.05
C PRO A 572 -10.00 -54.50 43.01
N PRO A 573 -11.19 -54.27 43.62
CA PRO A 573 -11.79 -52.94 43.66
C PRO A 573 -11.02 -52.01 44.60
N PRO A 574 -10.97 -50.69 44.31
CA PRO A 574 -10.35 -49.71 45.19
C PRO A 574 -11.17 -49.52 46.48
N PRO A 575 -10.51 -49.11 47.59
CA PRO A 575 -11.14 -49.05 48.91
C PRO A 575 -12.23 -47.96 49.04
N ALA A 576 -13.29 -48.33 49.75
CA ALA A 576 -14.41 -47.49 50.04
C ALA A 576 -14.04 -46.31 50.97
N THR A 577 -14.29 -45.09 50.55
CA THR A 577 -14.28 -43.92 51.41
C THR A 577 -15.69 -43.42 51.64
N ALA A 578 -16.06 -43.38 52.90
CA ALA A 578 -17.11 -42.69 53.66
C ALA A 578 -18.50 -42.38 53.05
N PRO A 579 -19.58 -42.43 53.80
CA PRO A 579 -20.95 -42.46 53.29
C PRO A 579 -21.42 -41.12 52.75
N ALA A 580 -21.85 -41.12 51.48
CA ALA A 580 -22.53 -40.01 50.84
C ALA A 580 -24.01 -40.00 51.29
N GLN A 581 -24.50 -38.82 51.59
CA GLN A 581 -25.91 -38.52 51.77
C GLN A 581 -26.78 -38.93 50.58
N PRO A 582 -28.05 -39.25 50.73
CA PRO A 582 -28.87 -39.86 49.70
C PRO A 582 -29.06 -38.95 48.49
N GLY A 583 -28.80 -39.53 47.32
CA GLY A 583 -28.84 -38.88 46.03
C GLY A 583 -30.24 -38.42 45.62
N ALA A 584 -30.26 -37.29 44.98
CA ALA A 584 -31.43 -36.81 44.24
C ALA A 584 -31.68 -37.68 43.01
N PRO A 585 -32.92 -38.05 42.70
CA PRO A 585 -33.25 -38.87 41.52
C PRO A 585 -33.03 -38.11 40.22
N GLY A 586 -32.59 -38.83 39.19
CA GLY A 586 -32.35 -38.31 37.85
C GLY A 586 -33.58 -37.57 37.28
N MET A 587 -33.39 -36.34 36.90
CA MET A 587 -34.44 -35.46 36.36
C MET A 587 -34.76 -35.83 34.90
N SER A 588 -35.94 -36.43 34.70
CA SER A 588 -36.60 -36.57 33.41
C SER A 588 -37.09 -35.22 32.85
N GLY A 589 -37.23 -35.09 31.52
CA GLY A 589 -37.48 -33.88 30.75
C GLY A 589 -38.54 -32.85 31.26
N PRO A 590 -39.56 -33.20 32.03
CA PRO A 590 -40.50 -32.18 32.59
C PRO A 590 -39.90 -31.30 33.68
N MET A 591 -38.79 -31.68 34.33
CA MET A 591 -38.17 -30.89 35.39
C MET A 591 -37.26 -29.74 34.88
N MET A 592 -36.93 -29.73 33.61
CA MET A 592 -36.20 -28.58 33.02
C MET A 592 -37.02 -27.29 32.96
N LEU A 593 -38.34 -27.41 32.87
CA LEU A 593 -39.26 -26.28 32.96
C LEU A 593 -39.41 -25.75 34.41
N LEU A 594 -39.19 -26.61 35.42
CA LEU A 594 -39.23 -26.19 36.82
C LEU A 594 -37.96 -25.45 37.26
N SER A 595 -36.81 -25.76 36.67
CA SER A 595 -35.54 -25.02 36.99
C SER A 595 -35.56 -23.58 36.51
N GLY A 596 -36.26 -23.29 35.39
CA GLY A 596 -36.59 -21.93 34.96
C GLY A 596 -37.51 -21.22 35.96
N GLY A 597 -38.48 -21.95 36.52
CA GLY A 597 -39.40 -21.46 37.55
C GLY A 597 -38.70 -21.10 38.88
N ILE A 598 -37.73 -21.89 39.29
CA ILE A 598 -36.95 -21.61 40.51
C ILE A 598 -36.08 -20.34 40.34
N GLY A 599 -35.54 -20.09 39.16
CA GLY A 599 -34.85 -18.83 38.85
C GLY A 599 -35.75 -17.61 38.89
N ILE A 600 -36.98 -17.75 38.37
CA ILE A 600 -38.04 -16.72 38.44
C ILE A 600 -38.57 -16.58 39.87
N ALA A 601 -38.73 -17.67 40.63
CA ALA A 601 -39.13 -17.64 42.05
C ALA A 601 -38.02 -17.01 42.91
N ALA A 602 -36.74 -17.27 42.66
CA ALA A 602 -35.62 -16.61 43.35
C ALA A 602 -35.53 -15.12 43.03
N LEU A 603 -35.79 -14.73 41.79
CA LEU A 603 -35.97 -13.33 41.42
C LEU A 603 -37.22 -12.73 42.07
N GLY A 604 -38.33 -13.47 42.10
CA GLY A 604 -39.56 -13.06 42.76
C GLY A 604 -39.38 -12.89 44.28
N SER A 605 -38.64 -13.78 44.94
CA SER A 605 -38.33 -13.65 46.39
C SER A 605 -37.33 -12.51 46.66
N ALA A 606 -36.36 -12.26 45.76
CA ALA A 606 -35.48 -11.10 45.85
C ALA A 606 -36.26 -9.79 45.62
N PHE A 607 -37.23 -9.78 44.69
CA PHE A 607 -38.13 -8.64 44.52
C PHE A 607 -39.09 -8.46 45.68
N ALA A 608 -39.64 -9.57 46.27
CA ALA A 608 -40.46 -9.51 47.46
C ALA A 608 -39.69 -9.03 48.70
N PHE A 609 -38.44 -9.47 48.87
CA PHE A 609 -37.54 -8.99 49.91
C PHE A 609 -37.19 -7.51 49.69
N MET A 610 -36.88 -7.08 48.46
CA MET A 610 -36.72 -5.66 48.14
C MET A 610 -38.01 -4.87 48.41
N ALA A 611 -39.16 -5.37 48.00
CA ALA A 611 -40.45 -4.73 48.22
C ALA A 611 -40.77 -4.62 49.72
N SER A 612 -40.50 -5.66 50.52
CA SER A 612 -40.68 -5.62 51.97
C SER A 612 -39.70 -4.70 52.66
N SER A 613 -38.45 -4.62 52.18
CA SER A 613 -37.43 -3.68 52.67
C SER A 613 -37.73 -2.22 52.31
N LEU A 614 -38.57 -2.03 51.27
CA LEU A 614 -39.04 -0.71 50.84
C LEU A 614 -40.36 -0.29 51.50
N GLN A 615 -41.01 -1.15 52.30
CA GLN A 615 -42.29 -0.92 53.01
C GLN A 615 -42.21 0.11 54.15
N GLY A 616 -41.46 1.07 54.09
CA GLY A 616 -41.38 2.19 55.03
C GLY A 616 -40.81 3.43 54.37
N ILE A 617 -40.40 3.29 53.08
CA ILE A 617 -39.78 4.37 52.36
C ILE A 617 -40.82 5.03 51.46
N SER A 618 -41.03 6.32 51.66
CA SER A 618 -41.94 7.11 50.81
C SER A 618 -41.53 6.99 49.34
N PHE A 619 -42.52 6.84 48.43
CA PHE A 619 -42.29 6.79 46.98
C PHE A 619 -41.49 7.99 46.48
N SER A 620 -41.66 9.18 47.08
CA SER A 620 -40.87 10.35 46.81
C SER A 620 -39.37 10.17 47.16
N THR A 621 -39.09 9.48 48.26
CA THR A 621 -37.71 9.19 48.70
C THR A 621 -37.02 8.23 47.70
N ILE A 622 -37.73 7.22 47.21
CA ILE A 622 -37.22 6.29 46.18
C ILE A 622 -36.89 7.04 44.90
N ILE A 623 -37.78 7.94 44.46
CA ILE A 623 -37.54 8.78 43.28
C ILE A 623 -36.35 9.70 43.51
N CYS A 624 -36.26 10.34 44.67
CA CYS A 624 -35.11 11.23 44.98
C CYS A 624 -33.78 10.47 45.01
N VAL A 625 -33.76 9.26 45.58
CA VAL A 625 -32.55 8.40 45.58
C VAL A 625 -32.16 7.98 44.15
N LEU A 626 -33.13 7.53 43.35
CA LEU A 626 -32.89 7.19 41.93
C LEU A 626 -32.42 8.39 41.11
N LEU A 627 -33.02 9.55 41.31
CA LEU A 627 -32.59 10.79 40.67
C LEU A 627 -31.20 11.23 41.16
N GLY A 628 -30.92 11.07 42.47
CA GLY A 628 -29.60 11.31 43.04
C GLY A 628 -28.51 10.40 42.43
N ILE A 629 -28.77 9.12 42.34
CA ILE A 629 -27.90 8.13 41.70
C ILE A 629 -27.68 8.51 40.21
N MET A 630 -28.77 8.82 39.52
CA MET A 630 -28.70 9.24 38.12
C MET A 630 -27.89 10.52 37.95
N LEU A 631 -28.01 11.48 38.85
CA LEU A 631 -27.29 12.75 38.83
C LEU A 631 -25.80 12.57 39.16
N ILE A 632 -25.50 11.73 40.14
CA ILE A 632 -24.10 11.45 40.57
C ILE A 632 -23.34 10.66 39.49
N PHE A 633 -23.94 9.63 38.89
CA PHE A 633 -23.30 8.79 37.90
C PHE A 633 -23.54 9.24 36.46
N GLY A 634 -24.77 9.67 36.14
CA GLY A 634 -25.15 10.13 34.82
C GLY A 634 -24.67 11.56 34.49
N GLY A 635 -24.66 12.43 35.51
CA GLY A 635 -24.24 13.83 35.35
C GLY A 635 -22.85 14.01 34.77
N PRO A 636 -21.81 13.40 35.34
CA PRO A 636 -20.44 13.45 34.79
C PRO A 636 -20.36 12.88 33.36
N ILE A 637 -21.10 11.81 33.07
CA ILE A 637 -21.12 11.20 31.70
C ILE A 637 -21.74 12.18 30.70
N ILE A 638 -22.87 12.82 31.06
CA ILE A 638 -23.52 13.85 30.22
C ILE A 638 -22.57 15.02 30.01
N LEU A 639 -21.91 15.50 31.08
CA LEU A 639 -20.97 16.60 30.98
C LEU A 639 -19.79 16.28 30.05
N ILE A 640 -19.18 15.11 30.20
CA ILE A 640 -18.09 14.64 29.31
C ILE A 640 -18.60 14.53 27.87
N SER A 641 -19.79 13.97 27.66
CA SER A 641 -20.37 13.82 26.32
C SER A 641 -20.67 15.18 25.68
N LEU A 642 -21.11 16.17 26.45
CA LEU A 642 -21.31 17.55 25.97
C LEU A 642 -19.94 18.21 25.67
N ILE A 643 -18.95 18.06 26.55
CA ILE A 643 -17.60 18.57 26.31
C ILE A 643 -17.04 18.00 24.99
N LYS A 644 -17.15 16.70 24.77
CA LYS A 644 -16.76 16.03 23.52
C LYS A 644 -17.52 16.62 22.32
N LEU A 645 -18.84 16.76 22.42
CA LEU A 645 -19.69 17.31 21.36
C LEU A 645 -19.27 18.74 20.96
N PHE A 646 -18.87 19.58 21.90
CA PHE A 646 -18.43 20.95 21.64
C PHE A 646 -16.96 21.05 21.26
N ASN A 647 -16.12 20.05 21.58
CA ASN A 647 -14.70 20.01 21.25
C ASN A 647 -14.37 19.25 19.96
N ARG A 648 -15.38 18.76 19.24
CA ARG A 648 -15.18 18.06 17.96
C ARG A 648 -14.22 18.83 17.07
N ASN A 649 -13.19 18.12 16.55
CA ASN A 649 -12.12 18.71 15.76
C ASN A 649 -11.95 18.00 14.42
N LEU A 650 -12.28 18.70 13.33
CA LEU A 650 -12.10 18.23 11.96
C LEU A 650 -10.63 18.11 11.56
N SER A 651 -9.71 18.89 12.17
CA SER A 651 -8.29 18.79 11.83
C SER A 651 -7.78 17.37 12.03
N ARG A 652 -8.10 16.74 13.18
CA ARG A 652 -7.68 15.35 13.47
C ARG A 652 -8.29 14.31 12.53
N PHE A 653 -9.51 14.57 12.04
CA PHE A 653 -10.12 13.70 11.04
C PHE A 653 -9.35 13.74 9.71
N PHE A 654 -8.91 14.93 9.28
CA PHE A 654 -8.09 15.05 8.07
C PHE A 654 -6.64 14.61 8.27
N GLU A 655 -6.07 14.85 9.46
CA GLU A 655 -4.72 14.34 9.82
C GLU A 655 -4.66 12.82 9.76
N ALA A 656 -5.75 12.14 10.12
CA ALA A 656 -5.84 10.69 9.99
C ALA A 656 -5.70 10.20 8.54
N ASN A 657 -6.04 11.04 7.56
CA ASN A 657 -5.85 10.75 6.13
C ASN A 657 -4.44 11.13 5.62
N GLY A 658 -3.49 11.43 6.51
CA GLY A 658 -2.13 11.81 6.14
C GLY A 658 -1.93 13.29 5.76
N ASN A 659 -2.97 14.12 5.96
CA ASN A 659 -2.88 15.57 5.71
C ASN A 659 -2.22 16.29 6.89
N ALA A 660 -1.31 17.21 6.62
CA ALA A 660 -0.72 18.07 7.66
C ALA A 660 -1.56 19.35 7.82
N ILE A 661 -2.49 19.34 8.77
CA ILE A 661 -3.39 20.47 9.02
C ILE A 661 -2.75 21.45 9.99
N ASN A 662 -2.59 22.70 9.56
CA ASN A 662 -1.93 23.75 10.33
C ASN A 662 -2.91 24.61 11.15
N MET A 663 -4.23 24.44 10.96
CA MET A 663 -5.26 25.23 11.64
C MET A 663 -6.21 24.34 12.45
N LYS A 664 -6.64 24.85 13.61
CA LYS A 664 -7.66 24.18 14.42
C LYS A 664 -9.04 24.38 13.80
N MET A 665 -9.69 23.28 13.43
CA MET A 665 -11.00 23.28 12.75
C MET A 665 -12.06 22.71 13.69
N ARG A 666 -12.70 23.57 14.47
CA ARG A 666 -13.82 23.16 15.35
C ARG A 666 -15.07 22.88 14.54
N LEU A 667 -15.70 21.73 14.76
CA LEU A 667 -16.97 21.35 14.15
C LEU A 667 -18.14 21.81 15.03
N SER A 668 -18.77 22.95 14.70
CA SER A 668 -19.96 23.41 15.37
C SER A 668 -21.20 22.58 14.96
N LEU A 669 -22.27 22.63 15.78
CA LEU A 669 -23.54 21.96 15.46
C LEU A 669 -24.18 22.45 14.16
N LYS A 670 -24.00 23.76 13.82
CA LYS A 670 -24.49 24.30 12.54
C LYS A 670 -23.68 23.78 11.36
N MET A 671 -22.35 23.74 11.48
CA MET A 671 -21.48 23.19 10.45
C MET A 671 -21.70 21.68 10.24
N GLY A 672 -22.02 20.93 11.30
CA GLY A 672 -22.33 19.52 11.18
C GLY A 672 -23.47 19.24 10.20
N ARG A 673 -24.42 20.16 10.06
CA ARG A 673 -25.53 20.00 9.10
C ARG A 673 -25.12 20.22 7.63
N LEU A 674 -23.94 20.74 7.35
CA LEU A 674 -23.42 20.80 5.97
C LEU A 674 -22.98 19.42 5.48
N PHE A 675 -22.42 18.62 6.36
CA PHE A 675 -21.83 17.32 5.99
C PHE A 675 -22.77 16.13 6.22
N THR A 676 -23.74 16.26 7.13
CA THR A 676 -24.76 15.22 7.36
C THR A 676 -26.13 15.88 7.46
N PHE A 677 -27.02 15.60 6.52
CA PHE A 677 -28.34 16.22 6.45
C PHE A 677 -29.40 15.29 5.84
N VAL A 678 -30.65 15.59 6.11
CA VAL A 678 -31.78 14.99 5.42
C VAL A 678 -32.09 15.85 4.19
N PRO A 679 -32.08 15.28 2.97
CA PRO A 679 -32.41 16.03 1.75
C PRO A 679 -33.82 16.61 1.85
N LYS A 680 -34.00 17.81 1.35
CA LYS A 680 -35.32 18.42 1.27
C LYS A 680 -36.18 17.71 0.22
N ILE A 681 -37.45 17.49 0.55
CA ILE A 681 -38.41 16.96 -0.41
C ILE A 681 -38.60 18.04 -1.51
N PRO A 682 -38.51 17.71 -2.81
CA PRO A 682 -38.72 18.66 -3.88
C PRO A 682 -40.11 19.27 -3.83
N PHE A 683 -40.24 20.55 -4.19
CA PHE A 683 -41.56 21.23 -4.24
C PHE A 683 -42.55 20.59 -5.23
N SER A 684 -42.05 19.85 -6.23
CA SER A 684 -42.85 19.10 -7.19
C SER A 684 -43.52 17.85 -6.61
N VAL A 685 -43.16 17.45 -5.38
CA VAL A 685 -43.73 16.28 -4.73
C VAL A 685 -44.90 16.73 -3.82
N LEU A 686 -46.09 16.26 -4.11
CA LEU A 686 -47.25 16.47 -3.27
C LEU A 686 -47.14 15.56 -2.03
N VAL A 687 -46.87 16.12 -0.87
CA VAL A 687 -46.89 15.41 0.39
C VAL A 687 -48.35 15.26 0.79
N MET A 688 -48.96 14.09 0.55
CA MET A 688 -50.33 13.81 1.00
C MET A 688 -50.36 13.67 2.50
N PRO A 689 -51.41 14.21 3.17
CA PRO A 689 -51.61 13.94 4.60
C PRO A 689 -51.83 12.43 4.83
N GLU A 690 -51.44 11.98 6.02
CA GLU A 690 -51.43 10.57 6.45
C GLU A 690 -52.68 9.81 5.99
N HIS A 691 -52.51 8.82 5.14
CA HIS A 691 -53.56 7.94 4.65
C HIS A 691 -53.69 6.67 5.51
N PHE A 692 -54.81 5.99 5.33
CA PHE A 692 -55.34 4.77 5.96
C PHE A 692 -54.32 3.70 6.40
N TYR A 693 -53.16 3.59 5.74
CA TYR A 693 -52.07 2.66 6.14
C TYR A 693 -51.41 3.00 7.50
N ASN A 694 -51.51 4.25 7.94
CA ASN A 694 -50.96 4.67 9.23
C ASN A 694 -51.91 4.40 10.43
N SER A 695 -53.19 4.07 10.15
CA SER A 695 -54.10 3.67 11.22
C SER A 695 -53.82 2.26 11.74
N MET A 696 -53.07 1.41 10.98
CA MET A 696 -52.65 0.09 11.41
C MET A 696 -51.23 0.06 12.01
N ALA A 697 -50.37 1.04 11.72
CA ALA A 697 -49.12 1.25 12.45
C ALA A 697 -49.49 2.06 13.71
N GLU A 698 -49.32 1.48 14.89
CA GLU A 698 -49.46 2.23 16.15
C GLU A 698 -48.74 3.56 16.03
N LYS A 699 -49.53 4.64 16.07
CA LYS A 699 -49.05 6.00 15.96
C LYS A 699 -48.15 6.24 17.17
N GLN A 700 -46.85 5.99 17.03
CA GLN A 700 -45.86 6.53 17.96
C GLN A 700 -45.87 8.06 17.82
N ARG A 701 -46.94 8.67 18.34
CA ARG A 701 -46.92 10.11 18.60
C ARG A 701 -45.83 10.36 19.59
N GLY A 702 -44.66 10.69 19.06
CA GLY A 702 -43.62 11.28 19.88
C GLY A 702 -44.24 12.39 20.68
N MET A 703 -44.21 12.26 22.01
CA MET A 703 -44.73 13.25 22.94
C MET A 703 -44.34 14.64 22.51
N ASN A 704 -45.29 15.57 22.40
CA ASN A 704 -45.06 16.95 21.95
C ASN A 704 -43.85 17.54 22.69
N ILE A 705 -42.99 18.25 21.99
CA ILE A 705 -41.76 18.83 22.55
C ILE A 705 -42.06 19.71 23.77
N TRP A 706 -43.18 20.42 23.73
CA TRP A 706 -43.64 21.26 24.82
C TRP A 706 -44.07 20.42 26.03
N LEU A 707 -44.70 19.24 25.82
CA LEU A 707 -45.04 18.30 26.87
C LEU A 707 -43.80 17.67 27.49
N LYS A 708 -42.77 17.37 26.68
CA LYS A 708 -41.48 16.89 27.18
C LYS A 708 -40.80 17.98 28.02
N LEU A 709 -40.78 19.22 27.55
CA LEU A 709 -40.23 20.35 28.29
C LEU A 709 -41.01 20.62 29.57
N LEU A 710 -42.35 20.51 29.54
CA LEU A 710 -43.18 20.61 30.72
C LEU A 710 -42.88 19.54 31.76
N ILE A 711 -42.75 18.29 31.31
CA ILE A 711 -42.36 17.15 32.17
C ILE A 711 -40.97 17.39 32.78
N TRP A 712 -40.02 17.82 31.99
CA TRP A 712 -38.67 18.17 32.47
C TRP A 712 -38.69 19.34 33.48
N LEU A 713 -39.50 20.36 33.22
CA LEU A 713 -39.71 21.47 34.12
C LEU A 713 -40.35 21.02 35.43
N LEU A 714 -41.37 20.17 35.37
CA LEU A 714 -42.01 19.59 36.57
C LEU A 714 -41.05 18.71 37.37
N ILE A 715 -40.21 17.94 36.71
CA ILE A 715 -39.14 17.14 37.35
C ILE A 715 -38.12 18.08 38.04
N LEU A 716 -37.69 19.14 37.39
CA LEU A 716 -36.77 20.14 37.98
C LEU A 716 -37.39 20.86 39.17
N LEU A 717 -38.68 21.22 39.08
CA LEU A 717 -39.41 21.82 40.17
C LEU A 717 -39.61 20.87 41.35
N ALA A 718 -39.86 19.57 41.08
CA ALA A 718 -39.95 18.57 42.12
C ALA A 718 -38.58 18.34 42.82
N ILE A 719 -37.50 18.37 42.06
CA ILE A 719 -36.13 18.27 42.61
C ILE A 719 -35.85 19.50 43.50
N ALA A 720 -36.15 20.70 42.99
CA ALA A 720 -35.96 21.93 43.73
C ALA A 720 -36.81 21.97 45.02
N ALA A 721 -38.07 21.52 44.95
CA ALA A 721 -38.96 21.40 46.12
C ALA A 721 -38.42 20.35 47.12
N GLY A 722 -37.89 19.23 46.64
CA GLY A 722 -37.24 18.22 47.47
C GLY A 722 -36.02 18.72 48.22
N ILE A 723 -35.17 19.46 47.53
CA ILE A 723 -33.96 20.12 48.10
C ILE A 723 -34.37 21.16 49.13
N CYS A 724 -35.39 22.01 48.86
CA CYS A 724 -35.94 22.99 49.79
C CYS A 724 -36.56 22.32 51.01
N TYR A 725 -37.31 21.22 50.85
CA TYR A 725 -37.88 20.46 51.95
C TYR A 725 -36.83 19.88 52.89
N TRP A 726 -35.74 19.33 52.31
CA TRP A 726 -34.63 18.72 53.06
C TRP A 726 -33.80 19.78 53.80
N LYS A 727 -33.52 20.92 53.16
CA LYS A 727 -32.66 21.96 53.74
C LYS A 727 -33.38 22.95 54.65
N TYR A 728 -34.72 23.11 54.44
CA TYR A 728 -35.55 24.07 55.19
C TYR A 728 -36.91 23.49 55.53
N PRO A 729 -37.02 22.48 56.45
CA PRO A 729 -38.27 21.78 56.74
C PRO A 729 -39.39 22.67 57.28
N GLY A 730 -39.08 23.90 57.81
CA GLY A 730 -40.06 24.85 58.30
C GLY A 730 -40.66 25.82 57.26
N VAL A 731 -40.18 25.83 56.03
CA VAL A 731 -40.68 26.74 54.97
C VAL A 731 -41.89 26.12 54.22
N PHE A 732 -41.93 24.80 54.09
CA PHE A 732 -42.98 24.10 53.34
C PHE A 732 -44.39 24.30 53.91
N PRO A 733 -44.66 24.28 55.23
CA PRO A 733 -45.95 24.56 55.77
C PRO A 733 -46.42 25.99 55.50
N LYS A 734 -45.51 26.97 55.48
CA LYS A 734 -45.82 28.38 55.20
C LYS A 734 -46.18 28.58 53.71
N VAL A 735 -45.47 27.93 52.79
CA VAL A 735 -45.75 27.99 51.36
C VAL A 735 -47.06 27.27 51.03
N TYR A 736 -47.31 26.11 51.64
CA TYR A 736 -48.57 25.40 51.48
C TYR A 736 -49.77 26.24 51.98
N GLY A 737 -49.62 26.88 53.15
CA GLY A 737 -50.65 27.82 53.69
C GLY A 737 -50.90 29.03 52.73
N PHE A 738 -49.86 29.56 52.12
CA PHE A 738 -49.98 30.65 51.14
C PHE A 738 -50.74 30.18 49.85
N PHE A 739 -50.40 29.04 49.29
CA PHE A 739 -51.11 28.52 48.12
C PHE A 739 -52.54 28.06 48.44
N ALA A 740 -52.83 27.52 49.60
CA ALA A 740 -54.18 27.19 50.04
C ALA A 740 -55.04 28.45 50.13
N CYS A 741 -54.51 29.54 50.71
CA CYS A 741 -55.16 30.85 50.77
C CYS A 741 -55.36 31.50 49.38
N LEU A 742 -54.42 31.28 48.44
CA LEU A 742 -54.54 31.78 47.06
C LEU A 742 -55.60 31.05 46.27
N ILE A 743 -55.70 29.72 46.44
CA ILE A 743 -56.73 28.86 45.81
C ILE A 743 -58.13 29.21 46.35
N GLU A 744 -58.24 29.49 47.64
CA GLU A 744 -59.48 29.92 48.24
C GLU A 744 -59.92 31.30 47.71
N LYS A 745 -58.94 32.20 47.47
CA LYS A 745 -59.18 33.54 46.92
C LYS A 745 -59.51 33.54 45.41
N ILE A 746 -59.17 32.47 44.68
CA ILE A 746 -59.52 32.29 43.26
C ILE A 746 -60.90 31.59 43.16
N ARG A 747 -61.34 30.92 44.22
CA ARG A 747 -62.63 30.19 44.27
C ARG A 747 -63.77 31.07 44.82
N SER A 748 -63.47 32.15 45.48
CA SER A 748 -64.40 33.23 45.82
C SER A 748 -64.44 34.29 44.69
#